data_07bec91494e94fdfe0e40bfbf2111df0
#
_entry.id   07bec91494e94fdfe0e40bfbf2111df0
#
_cell.length_a   1.000
_cell.length_b   1.000
_cell.length_c   1.000
_cell.angle_alpha   90.00
_cell.angle_beta   90.00
_cell.angle_gamma   90.00
#
_symmetry.space_group_name_H-M   'P 1'
#
loop_
_entity.id
_entity.type
_entity.pdbx_description
1 polymer ?
#
loop_
_entity_poly.entity_id
_entity_poly.type
_entity_poly.pdbx_seq_one_letter_code
_entity_poly.pdbx_strand_id
1 'polypeptide(L)'
;MKKSNRVLAAALAGFLLTVPAASLGTAVNAADAYQMTVTVDTSKNRKAISPYIYGVNEYGNGANLENVKVNAVRQGGNRYTGYNWETNWSNAGNDWKHSSDTNIGDISDGAGYAARNLSKNVNKYGIPYKMTTLQMAGYVSADKNGEVSEAEAAPSARWNEVKFRKDGELSLEPDTTDNVVYMDEYVNYIVNTLGDASTAEGIQAYSLDNEPVLWNDTHFRMHPEEVTNEELVSKSIELAKVVKEIDPKAEVYGPAFWGMLPCMQIGETGNGFTDPQWQAVKNNYSWYMDYYLDQMKQAEADYGKRLIDVFDVHYYAQDVSTDEGILQAARSLYDPEYQENSWLQPWAGSYFPFLTRMQESIDKYYPGTKLAVSEYNLGNIASEKTTGKSVITAIAEAEALGAFALNEVYFATYWGTLPECPYVESAINLYTNYDGKGGSFGDTLVSAETEDLSKAAAFAAINGEDDSVVTMTLSNKDANSDETAVISLTGSDKNYQSAVVYAITQDSSEIKVIDVQNDLSGNTLTVTLPALSVAQIVISDQKSDAEITEEPDVTIKETVYNYADLELSENNYPILPLGDKEHLKEIVFNVTAGALGGGGLCFNQVVPEGETAAVWGSKAISFDAGTNDNIVKFNDKFTIVVDEKGVEVSGTTLDDYAEIQPNWWTYPEGAEVTYNTIKLVYEYDNNEQPSETETESETESGTETSVLLGDANTDGKVDILDVITINKALLGKETLTPDGLTNSDLNKNQKPDSDESLAILKFIVGLLTKEDLANF
;
A
#
# COMPACT_ATOMS: atom_id res chain seq x y z
N MET A 1 46.11 -26.48 20.33
CA MET A 1 47.33 -26.26 19.57
C MET A 1 47.12 -25.19 18.53
N LYS A 2 47.69 -24.10 18.74
CA LYS A 2 48.13 -22.97 18.00
C LYS A 2 48.63 -23.26 16.60
N LYS A 3 48.24 -22.35 15.63
CA LYS A 3 49.08 -21.57 14.69
C LYS A 3 48.15 -21.14 13.53
N SER A 4 47.78 -19.87 13.30
CA SER A 4 48.59 -18.72 12.88
C SER A 4 49.10 -18.83 11.44
N ASN A 5 48.66 -17.91 10.59
CA ASN A 5 49.44 -17.06 9.65
C ASN A 5 48.43 -16.31 8.78
N ARG A 6 48.34 -15.01 8.85
CA ARG A 6 49.13 -13.83 8.47
C ARG A 6 49.46 -13.74 6.97
N VAL A 7 48.80 -12.71 6.35
CA VAL A 7 49.34 -11.61 5.51
C VAL A 7 49.83 -11.98 4.11
N LEU A 8 49.19 -11.34 3.10
CA LEU A 8 49.93 -10.60 2.07
C LEU A 8 49.11 -9.43 1.53
N ALA A 9 49.53 -8.23 1.90
CA ALA A 9 49.24 -7.02 1.15
C ALA A 9 50.31 -6.89 0.08
N ALA A 10 49.93 -6.60 -1.17
CA ALA A 10 50.84 -6.15 -2.20
C ALA A 10 50.22 -4.98 -2.96
N ALA A 11 50.88 -3.85 -2.81
CA ALA A 11 50.70 -2.63 -3.56
C ALA A 11 51.06 -2.83 -5.04
N LEU A 12 50.25 -2.24 -5.94
CA LEU A 12 50.71 -1.92 -7.30
C LEU A 12 50.43 -0.45 -7.56
N ALA A 13 51.54 0.28 -7.61
CA ALA A 13 51.63 1.65 -8.12
C ALA A 13 51.81 1.63 -9.63
N GLY A 14 51.09 2.50 -10.32
CA GLY A 14 51.58 3.29 -11.43
C GLY A 14 51.77 2.62 -12.78
N PHE A 15 50.87 2.97 -13.72
CA PHE A 15 51.28 3.34 -15.09
C PHE A 15 50.27 4.36 -15.65
N LEU A 16 50.67 5.60 -15.65
CA LEU A 16 50.07 6.65 -16.46
C LEU A 16 50.53 6.44 -17.92
N LEU A 17 49.60 6.05 -18.78
CA LEU A 17 49.76 6.20 -20.22
C LEU A 17 48.82 7.31 -20.71
N THR A 18 49.41 8.41 -21.09
CA THR A 18 48.77 9.51 -21.82
C THR A 18 48.39 9.03 -23.23
N VAL A 19 47.10 9.03 -23.51
CA VAL A 19 46.55 8.93 -24.87
C VAL A 19 45.87 10.26 -25.18
N PRO A 20 46.15 10.87 -26.36
CA PRO A 20 45.59 12.16 -26.72
C PRO A 20 44.06 12.03 -26.95
N ALA A 21 43.32 12.97 -26.37
CA ALA A 21 41.87 13.09 -26.56
C ALA A 21 41.59 13.46 -28.04
N ALA A 22 41.05 12.51 -28.77
CA ALA A 22 40.29 12.80 -29.96
C ALA A 22 38.84 12.97 -29.52
N SER A 23 38.32 14.16 -29.59
CA SER A 23 36.93 14.49 -29.37
C SER A 23 36.07 13.82 -30.46
N LEU A 24 35.55 12.65 -30.18
CA LEU A 24 34.40 12.14 -30.86
C LEU A 24 33.20 12.50 -29.96
N GLY A 25 32.46 13.51 -30.37
CA GLY A 25 31.12 13.76 -29.88
C GLY A 25 30.26 12.56 -30.23
N THR A 26 30.11 11.65 -29.30
CA THR A 26 29.01 10.70 -29.32
C THR A 26 27.77 11.50 -28.94
N ALA A 27 26.91 11.76 -29.93
CA ALA A 27 25.53 12.00 -29.64
C ALA A 27 25.11 10.85 -28.72
N VAL A 28 24.70 11.15 -27.49
CA VAL A 28 23.95 10.22 -26.66
C VAL A 28 22.64 10.08 -27.43
N ASN A 29 22.51 9.01 -28.21
CA ASN A 29 21.22 8.57 -28.67
C ASN A 29 20.42 8.34 -27.37
N ALA A 30 19.24 8.95 -27.28
CA ALA A 30 18.22 8.47 -26.37
C ALA A 30 18.23 6.94 -26.54
N ALA A 31 18.45 6.21 -25.47
CA ALA A 31 18.37 4.75 -25.52
C ALA A 31 17.05 4.44 -26.21
N ASP A 32 17.07 3.64 -27.26
CA ASP A 32 15.84 3.22 -27.91
C ASP A 32 14.97 2.62 -26.80
N ALA A 33 13.76 3.15 -26.59
CA ALA A 33 12.82 2.65 -25.60
C ALA A 33 12.69 1.14 -25.80
N TYR A 34 12.76 0.36 -24.73
CA TYR A 34 12.63 -1.08 -24.81
C TYR A 34 11.28 -1.40 -25.46
N GLN A 35 11.30 -2.19 -26.53
CA GLN A 35 10.08 -2.58 -27.22
C GLN A 35 9.69 -3.98 -26.77
N MET A 36 8.46 -4.11 -26.28
CA MET A 36 7.88 -5.34 -25.79
C MET A 36 6.70 -5.75 -26.67
N THR A 37 6.56 -7.06 -26.89
CA THR A 37 5.37 -7.63 -27.53
C THR A 37 4.42 -8.19 -26.48
N VAL A 38 3.14 -7.81 -26.57
CA VAL A 38 2.06 -8.35 -25.75
C VAL A 38 1.02 -9.02 -26.67
N THR A 39 0.68 -10.27 -26.39
CA THR A 39 -0.35 -10.99 -27.12
C THR A 39 -1.54 -11.25 -26.23
N VAL A 40 -2.72 -10.82 -26.64
CA VAL A 40 -4.01 -11.12 -26.00
C VAL A 40 -4.84 -12.00 -26.90
N ASP A 41 -5.33 -13.14 -26.38
CA ASP A 41 -6.23 -14.04 -27.12
C ASP A 41 -7.53 -14.21 -26.33
N THR A 42 -8.59 -13.51 -26.78
CA THR A 42 -9.88 -13.49 -26.09
C THR A 42 -10.63 -14.83 -26.10
N SER A 43 -10.18 -15.78 -26.92
CA SER A 43 -10.78 -17.12 -27.02
C SER A 43 -10.14 -18.17 -26.12
N LYS A 44 -8.96 -17.86 -25.52
CA LYS A 44 -8.17 -18.83 -24.76
C LYS A 44 -8.15 -18.55 -23.26
N ASN A 45 -7.96 -19.61 -22.50
CA ASN A 45 -7.75 -19.60 -21.05
C ASN A 45 -8.84 -18.83 -20.29
N ARG A 46 -10.08 -18.87 -20.78
CA ARG A 46 -11.22 -18.21 -20.16
C ARG A 46 -11.49 -18.75 -18.78
N LYS A 47 -11.42 -17.90 -17.77
CA LYS A 47 -11.68 -18.22 -16.35
C LYS A 47 -12.54 -17.12 -15.73
N ALA A 48 -13.55 -17.52 -14.96
CA ALA A 48 -14.33 -16.55 -14.20
C ALA A 48 -13.47 -15.91 -13.12
N ILE A 49 -13.54 -14.59 -13.00
CA ILE A 49 -12.86 -13.83 -11.95
C ILE A 49 -13.83 -13.62 -10.79
N SER A 50 -13.43 -14.02 -9.58
CA SER A 50 -14.23 -13.72 -8.41
C SER A 50 -14.17 -12.21 -8.10
N PRO A 51 -15.31 -11.53 -7.88
CA PRO A 51 -15.28 -10.13 -7.48
C PRO A 51 -14.70 -9.92 -6.08
N TYR A 52 -14.57 -10.97 -5.28
CA TYR A 52 -14.12 -10.90 -3.88
C TYR A 52 -12.59 -10.94 -3.72
N ILE A 53 -11.83 -11.01 -4.81
CA ILE A 53 -10.37 -10.81 -4.75
C ILE A 53 -9.97 -9.35 -4.55
N TYR A 54 -10.89 -8.42 -4.74
CA TYR A 54 -10.73 -6.98 -4.51
C TYR A 54 -11.23 -6.63 -3.11
N GLY A 55 -10.52 -7.07 -2.09
CA GLY A 55 -10.94 -6.95 -0.70
C GLY A 55 -9.87 -6.34 0.21
N VAL A 56 -10.30 -5.96 1.41
CA VAL A 56 -9.44 -5.36 2.44
C VAL A 56 -9.72 -5.91 3.82
N ASN A 57 -8.74 -5.82 4.71
CA ASN A 57 -8.91 -6.11 6.12
C ASN A 57 -9.41 -4.88 6.91
N GLU A 58 -10.20 -5.11 7.94
CA GLU A 58 -10.67 -4.12 8.89
C GLU A 58 -10.08 -4.35 10.29
N TYR A 59 -9.62 -3.28 10.94
CA TYR A 59 -8.94 -3.32 12.24
C TYR A 59 -9.83 -2.91 13.43
N GLY A 60 -11.13 -3.17 13.37
CA GLY A 60 -12.03 -2.98 14.51
C GLY A 60 -12.74 -1.63 14.60
N ASN A 61 -12.16 -0.55 14.09
CA ASN A 61 -12.76 0.80 14.13
C ASN A 61 -13.52 1.17 12.84
N GLY A 62 -13.62 0.25 11.90
CA GLY A 62 -14.18 0.44 10.57
C GLY A 62 -13.13 0.90 9.56
N ALA A 63 -13.16 0.30 8.36
CA ALA A 63 -12.33 0.75 7.26
C ALA A 63 -12.84 2.09 6.71
N ASN A 64 -11.93 3.03 6.44
CA ASN A 64 -12.24 4.17 5.59
C ASN A 64 -12.04 3.76 4.13
N LEU A 65 -13.11 3.68 3.36
CA LEU A 65 -13.15 3.19 1.98
C LEU A 65 -13.73 4.24 1.02
N GLU A 66 -13.61 5.52 1.36
CA GLU A 66 -14.20 6.60 0.55
C GLU A 66 -13.52 6.73 -0.83
N ASN A 67 -12.23 6.43 -0.91
CA ASN A 67 -11.42 6.59 -2.13
C ASN A 67 -11.19 5.29 -2.90
N VAL A 68 -11.64 4.14 -2.37
CA VAL A 68 -11.39 2.84 -2.98
C VAL A 68 -12.67 2.03 -3.12
N LYS A 69 -12.84 1.38 -4.26
CA LYS A 69 -13.96 0.48 -4.50
C LYS A 69 -13.53 -0.97 -4.29
N VAL A 70 -13.93 -1.54 -3.16
CA VAL A 70 -13.70 -2.94 -2.83
C VAL A 70 -15.00 -3.72 -2.79
N ASN A 71 -14.92 -5.04 -2.92
CA ASN A 71 -16.08 -5.93 -2.95
C ASN A 71 -16.15 -6.90 -1.76
N ALA A 72 -15.13 -6.91 -0.92
CA ALA A 72 -15.07 -7.76 0.24
C ALA A 72 -14.31 -7.09 1.40
N VAL A 73 -14.75 -7.39 2.64
CA VAL A 73 -14.07 -6.95 3.86
C VAL A 73 -13.95 -8.11 4.82
N ARG A 74 -12.74 -8.34 5.32
CA ARG A 74 -12.46 -9.30 6.40
C ARG A 74 -12.23 -8.56 7.71
N GLN A 75 -12.85 -9.06 8.76
CA GLN A 75 -12.58 -8.69 10.14
C GLN A 75 -11.83 -9.82 10.81
N GLY A 76 -10.52 -9.64 11.01
CA GLY A 76 -9.63 -10.68 11.48
C GLY A 76 -8.33 -10.13 12.09
N GLY A 77 -7.33 -11.00 12.19
CA GLY A 77 -6.04 -10.71 12.82
C GLY A 77 -5.98 -11.17 14.28
N ASN A 78 -4.78 -11.10 14.88
CA ASN A 78 -4.48 -11.64 16.21
C ASN A 78 -5.45 -11.18 17.30
N ARG A 79 -5.87 -9.93 17.27
CA ARG A 79 -6.78 -9.38 18.28
C ARG A 79 -8.15 -10.07 18.31
N TYR A 80 -8.61 -10.57 17.17
CA TYR A 80 -9.89 -11.29 17.09
C TYR A 80 -9.83 -12.69 17.68
N THR A 81 -8.68 -13.35 17.76
CA THR A 81 -8.50 -14.60 18.50
C THR A 81 -8.86 -14.45 19.98
N GLY A 82 -8.50 -13.31 20.59
CA GLY A 82 -8.81 -13.00 21.99
C GLY A 82 -10.10 -12.22 22.24
N TYR A 83 -10.96 -12.05 21.21
CA TYR A 83 -12.17 -11.23 21.29
C TYR A 83 -13.32 -11.96 22.00
N ASN A 84 -13.89 -11.32 23.00
CA ASN A 84 -15.06 -11.76 23.73
C ASN A 84 -16.31 -11.03 23.21
N TRP A 85 -17.15 -11.70 22.44
CA TRP A 85 -18.34 -11.10 21.84
C TRP A 85 -19.39 -10.60 22.84
N GLU A 86 -19.38 -11.13 24.06
CA GLU A 86 -20.36 -10.77 25.11
C GLU A 86 -20.04 -9.40 25.73
N THR A 87 -18.76 -9.11 25.93
CA THR A 87 -18.26 -7.87 26.57
C THR A 87 -17.60 -6.89 25.58
N ASN A 88 -17.26 -7.35 24.39
CA ASN A 88 -16.48 -6.70 23.35
C ASN A 88 -15.00 -6.44 23.71
N TRP A 89 -14.54 -6.89 24.87
CA TRP A 89 -13.14 -6.80 25.24
C TRP A 89 -12.30 -7.74 24.40
N SER A 90 -11.07 -7.38 24.14
CA SER A 90 -10.13 -8.17 23.34
C SER A 90 -8.76 -8.25 23.99
N ASN A 91 -7.98 -9.25 23.62
CA ASN A 91 -6.58 -9.34 23.99
C ASN A 91 -5.70 -9.24 22.74
N ALA A 92 -4.69 -8.35 22.79
CA ALA A 92 -3.81 -8.06 21.66
C ALA A 92 -2.82 -9.19 21.33
N GLY A 93 -2.72 -10.22 22.18
CA GLY A 93 -1.64 -11.19 22.02
C GLY A 93 -0.27 -10.53 22.06
N ASN A 94 0.66 -11.10 21.32
CA ASN A 94 2.06 -10.62 21.23
C ASN A 94 2.17 -9.26 20.50
N ASP A 95 1.17 -8.86 19.71
CA ASP A 95 1.17 -7.57 19.00
C ASP A 95 1.31 -6.39 19.96
N TRP A 96 0.69 -6.47 21.14
CA TRP A 96 0.85 -5.44 22.17
C TRP A 96 0.81 -6.00 23.58
N LYS A 97 1.96 -6.56 24.05
CA LYS A 97 2.21 -6.94 25.46
C LYS A 97 1.13 -7.85 26.07
N HIS A 98 0.45 -8.66 25.28
CA HIS A 98 -0.70 -9.46 25.72
C HIS A 98 -1.76 -8.64 26.48
N SER A 99 -1.97 -7.40 26.06
CA SER A 99 -2.88 -6.46 26.74
C SER A 99 -4.34 -6.79 26.47
N SER A 100 -5.13 -6.86 27.54
CA SER A 100 -6.59 -6.89 27.47
C SER A 100 -7.14 -5.47 27.57
N ASP A 101 -7.99 -5.08 26.61
CA ASP A 101 -8.47 -3.71 26.49
C ASP A 101 -9.83 -3.60 25.77
N THR A 102 -10.22 -2.36 25.46
CA THR A 102 -11.45 -2.01 24.75
C THR A 102 -11.19 -1.56 23.31
N ASN A 103 -10.08 -1.97 22.70
CA ASN A 103 -9.72 -1.53 21.36
C ASN A 103 -10.78 -1.86 20.29
N ILE A 104 -11.44 -3.04 20.41
CA ILE A 104 -12.56 -3.40 19.53
C ILE A 104 -13.87 -2.75 20.03
N GLY A 105 -14.13 -2.76 21.34
CA GLY A 105 -15.33 -2.18 21.94
C GLY A 105 -15.42 -2.45 23.44
N ASP A 106 -16.49 -1.98 24.07
CA ASP A 106 -16.78 -2.16 25.49
C ASP A 106 -18.22 -2.71 25.70
N ILE A 107 -18.54 -3.14 26.90
CA ILE A 107 -19.91 -3.59 27.29
C ILE A 107 -20.97 -2.55 26.94
N SER A 108 -20.66 -1.26 27.05
CA SER A 108 -21.57 -0.18 26.70
C SER A 108 -22.01 -0.15 25.24
N ASP A 109 -21.23 -0.78 24.33
CA ASP A 109 -21.55 -0.87 22.91
C ASP A 109 -22.56 -2.00 22.61
N GLY A 110 -22.86 -2.84 23.61
CA GLY A 110 -23.73 -4.01 23.51
C GLY A 110 -23.01 -5.22 22.88
N ALA A 111 -23.52 -6.42 23.18
CA ALA A 111 -22.92 -7.66 22.72
C ALA A 111 -22.73 -7.73 21.19
N GLY A 112 -21.69 -8.43 20.73
CA GLY A 112 -21.41 -8.64 19.30
C GLY A 112 -21.12 -7.35 18.53
N TYR A 113 -20.61 -6.34 19.19
CA TYR A 113 -20.30 -5.03 18.56
C TYR A 113 -19.43 -5.18 17.33
N ALA A 114 -18.42 -6.04 17.34
CA ALA A 114 -17.53 -6.24 16.21
C ALA A 114 -18.31 -6.59 14.92
N ALA A 115 -19.15 -7.62 14.93
CA ALA A 115 -19.93 -8.03 13.76
C ALA A 115 -20.98 -6.97 13.35
N ARG A 116 -21.62 -6.32 14.34
CA ARG A 116 -22.60 -5.25 14.05
C ARG A 116 -21.93 -4.02 13.43
N ASN A 117 -20.76 -3.64 13.95
CA ASN A 117 -20.00 -2.51 13.43
C ASN A 117 -19.46 -2.82 12.03
N LEU A 118 -18.92 -4.02 11.79
CA LEU A 118 -18.53 -4.49 10.46
C LEU A 118 -19.68 -4.34 9.46
N SER A 119 -20.83 -4.94 9.77
CA SER A 119 -22.00 -4.88 8.89
C SER A 119 -22.43 -3.44 8.59
N LYS A 120 -22.51 -2.60 9.63
CA LYS A 120 -22.90 -1.18 9.47
C LYS A 120 -21.91 -0.41 8.59
N ASN A 121 -20.61 -0.54 8.84
CA ASN A 121 -19.58 0.20 8.13
C ASN A 121 -19.47 -0.25 6.66
N VAL A 122 -19.49 -1.55 6.43
CA VAL A 122 -19.34 -2.13 5.08
C VAL A 122 -20.58 -1.84 4.22
N ASN A 123 -21.78 -1.91 4.82
CA ASN A 123 -23.02 -1.58 4.09
C ASN A 123 -23.12 -0.09 3.71
N LYS A 124 -22.47 0.82 4.45
CA LYS A 124 -22.35 2.23 4.07
C LYS A 124 -21.77 2.40 2.64
N TYR A 125 -20.84 1.52 2.26
CA TYR A 125 -20.16 1.55 0.97
C TYR A 125 -20.78 0.59 -0.06
N GLY A 126 -21.86 -0.14 0.30
CA GLY A 126 -22.54 -1.10 -0.59
C GLY A 126 -21.73 -2.36 -0.89
N ILE A 127 -20.78 -2.73 -0.04
CA ILE A 127 -19.90 -3.87 -0.24
C ILE A 127 -20.65 -5.17 0.08
N PRO A 128 -20.66 -6.17 -0.83
CA PRO A 128 -21.56 -7.31 -0.72
C PRO A 128 -21.05 -8.43 0.19
N TYR A 129 -19.76 -8.48 0.50
CA TYR A 129 -19.17 -9.63 1.19
C TYR A 129 -18.40 -9.23 2.46
N LYS A 130 -18.84 -9.82 3.58
CA LYS A 130 -18.29 -9.59 4.91
C LYS A 130 -17.90 -10.92 5.56
N MET A 131 -16.69 -10.98 6.11
CA MET A 131 -16.19 -12.10 6.87
C MET A 131 -15.81 -11.66 8.28
N THR A 132 -16.20 -12.43 9.30
CA THR A 132 -15.76 -12.24 10.69
C THR A 132 -15.09 -13.49 11.24
N THR A 133 -14.34 -13.34 12.32
CA THR A 133 -13.57 -14.42 12.94
C THR A 133 -14.34 -15.01 14.14
N LEU A 134 -14.40 -16.33 14.23
CA LEU A 134 -14.88 -17.07 15.40
C LEU A 134 -13.70 -17.61 16.20
N GLN A 135 -13.76 -17.52 17.51
CA GLN A 135 -12.68 -17.86 18.41
C GLN A 135 -12.53 -19.37 18.60
N MET A 136 -11.32 -19.88 18.40
CA MET A 136 -11.04 -21.32 18.45
C MET A 136 -9.86 -21.68 19.39
N ALA A 137 -9.07 -20.68 19.83
CA ALA A 137 -7.90 -20.90 20.66
C ALA A 137 -8.21 -21.45 22.07
N GLY A 138 -9.44 -21.35 22.53
CA GLY A 138 -9.92 -21.93 23.79
C GLY A 138 -10.22 -20.92 24.90
N TYR A 139 -9.74 -19.69 24.79
CA TYR A 139 -9.98 -18.63 25.76
C TYR A 139 -10.14 -17.28 25.03
N VAL A 140 -10.85 -16.35 25.68
CA VAL A 140 -10.99 -14.95 25.27
C VAL A 140 -10.83 -14.03 26.47
N SER A 141 -10.66 -12.74 26.25
CA SER A 141 -10.49 -11.75 27.32
C SER A 141 -11.70 -11.72 28.28
N ALA A 142 -11.45 -11.83 29.59
CA ALA A 142 -12.46 -11.67 30.64
C ALA A 142 -12.47 -10.26 31.24
N ASP A 143 -11.52 -9.40 30.87
CA ASP A 143 -11.39 -8.05 31.40
C ASP A 143 -10.68 -7.11 30.40
N LYS A 144 -10.53 -5.84 30.79
CA LYS A 144 -9.84 -4.79 30.02
C LYS A 144 -8.69 -4.15 30.83
N ASN A 145 -8.02 -4.93 31.67
CA ASN A 145 -7.12 -4.41 32.68
C ASN A 145 -5.63 -4.33 32.20
N GLY A 146 -5.42 -4.23 30.91
CA GLY A 146 -4.08 -4.07 30.34
C GLY A 146 -3.29 -5.37 30.28
N GLU A 147 -1.97 -5.27 30.35
CA GLU A 147 -1.03 -6.37 30.19
C GLU A 147 -1.36 -7.60 31.05
N VAL A 148 -1.29 -8.78 30.44
CA VAL A 148 -1.46 -10.09 31.12
C VAL A 148 -0.09 -10.72 31.33
N SER A 149 0.32 -10.86 32.57
CA SER A 149 1.58 -11.50 32.94
C SER A 149 1.55 -13.02 32.71
N GLU A 150 2.73 -13.68 32.72
CA GLU A 150 2.82 -15.14 32.62
C GLU A 150 2.09 -15.88 33.73
N ALA A 151 2.10 -15.33 34.94
CA ALA A 151 1.41 -15.92 36.08
C ALA A 151 -0.12 -15.83 35.97
N GLU A 152 -0.62 -14.99 35.07
CA GLU A 152 -2.05 -14.81 34.79
C GLU A 152 -2.50 -15.47 33.49
N ALA A 153 -1.63 -16.29 32.87
CA ALA A 153 -2.00 -17.08 31.70
C ALA A 153 -3.22 -17.99 31.99
N ALA A 154 -3.96 -18.34 30.94
CA ALA A 154 -5.10 -19.23 31.05
C ALA A 154 -4.69 -20.64 31.55
N PRO A 155 -5.55 -21.27 32.40
CA PRO A 155 -6.79 -20.75 32.93
C PRO A 155 -6.58 -19.82 34.15
N SER A 156 -7.14 -18.61 34.10
CA SER A 156 -7.12 -17.69 35.24
C SER A 156 -8.36 -16.76 35.16
N ALA A 157 -8.53 -15.89 36.16
CA ALA A 157 -9.61 -14.91 36.17
C ALA A 157 -9.52 -13.82 35.07
N ARG A 158 -8.39 -13.76 34.35
CA ARG A 158 -8.20 -12.87 33.20
C ARG A 158 -8.84 -13.39 31.91
N TRP A 159 -9.35 -14.64 31.91
CA TRP A 159 -9.82 -15.35 30.72
C TRP A 159 -11.16 -16.02 30.94
N ASN A 160 -12.05 -15.94 29.94
CA ASN A 160 -13.23 -16.76 29.84
C ASN A 160 -12.95 -17.94 28.91
N GLU A 161 -13.41 -19.14 29.28
CA GLU A 161 -13.29 -20.34 28.45
C GLU A 161 -14.18 -20.22 27.21
N VAL A 162 -13.68 -20.59 26.03
CA VAL A 162 -14.46 -20.70 24.81
C VAL A 162 -15.00 -22.12 24.66
N LYS A 163 -16.29 -22.24 24.47
CA LYS A 163 -16.96 -23.48 24.06
C LYS A 163 -17.69 -23.29 22.75
N PHE A 164 -17.65 -24.29 21.90
CA PHE A 164 -18.35 -24.20 20.61
C PHE A 164 -19.86 -24.40 20.74
N ARG A 165 -20.31 -25.14 21.75
CA ARG A 165 -21.71 -25.46 21.97
C ARG A 165 -22.14 -25.24 23.42
N LYS A 166 -23.29 -24.63 23.56
CA LYS A 166 -23.99 -24.48 24.84
C LYS A 166 -24.96 -25.65 25.09
N ASP A 167 -25.01 -26.12 26.33
CA ASP A 167 -26.03 -27.05 26.73
C ASP A 167 -27.36 -26.32 26.96
N GLY A 168 -28.37 -26.60 26.14
CA GLY A 168 -29.71 -26.02 26.28
C GLY A 168 -30.09 -25.02 25.19
N GLU A 169 -30.99 -24.08 25.53
CA GLU A 169 -31.43 -23.04 24.57
C GLU A 169 -30.42 -21.94 24.42
N LEU A 170 -30.23 -21.48 23.18
CA LEU A 170 -29.33 -20.36 22.86
C LEU A 170 -29.99 -19.03 23.22
N SER A 171 -29.30 -18.18 23.96
CA SER A 171 -29.77 -16.86 24.37
C SER A 171 -29.28 -15.77 23.42
N LEU A 172 -30.06 -14.71 23.29
CA LEU A 172 -29.61 -13.45 22.64
C LEU A 172 -29.05 -12.44 23.66
N GLU A 173 -29.23 -12.74 24.94
CA GLU A 173 -28.66 -11.97 26.05
C GLU A 173 -27.49 -12.77 26.63
N PRO A 174 -26.24 -12.25 26.54
CA PRO A 174 -25.07 -12.97 27.04
C PRO A 174 -25.07 -13.12 28.55
N ASP A 175 -24.55 -14.26 29.05
CA ASP A 175 -24.35 -14.50 30.47
C ASP A 175 -22.88 -14.23 30.87
N THR A 176 -22.54 -13.00 31.16
CA THR A 176 -21.21 -12.60 31.56
C THR A 176 -20.79 -13.08 32.95
N THR A 177 -21.55 -13.95 33.60
CA THR A 177 -21.31 -14.43 34.98
C THR A 177 -20.82 -15.87 35.08
N ASP A 178 -20.93 -16.66 34.00
CA ASP A 178 -20.57 -18.08 33.99
C ASP A 178 -19.11 -18.35 33.61
N ASN A 179 -18.37 -17.32 33.22
CA ASN A 179 -16.98 -17.37 32.74
C ASN A 179 -16.75 -18.22 31.48
N VAL A 180 -17.80 -18.46 30.70
CA VAL A 180 -17.77 -19.21 29.44
C VAL A 180 -18.38 -18.39 28.32
N VAL A 181 -17.76 -18.43 27.16
CA VAL A 181 -18.23 -17.77 25.93
C VAL A 181 -18.53 -18.82 24.88
N TYR A 182 -19.75 -18.84 24.38
CA TYR A 182 -20.24 -19.87 23.46
C TYR A 182 -20.27 -19.38 22.02
N MET A 183 -19.67 -20.15 21.11
CA MET A 183 -19.61 -19.77 19.68
C MET A 183 -20.95 -20.01 18.96
N ASP A 184 -21.72 -21.02 19.34
CA ASP A 184 -23.08 -21.22 18.81
C ASP A 184 -24.02 -20.08 19.23
N GLU A 185 -23.91 -19.55 20.44
CA GLU A 185 -24.64 -18.35 20.83
C GLU A 185 -24.20 -17.12 20.02
N TYR A 186 -22.91 -16.98 19.77
CA TYR A 186 -22.40 -15.85 18.97
C TYR A 186 -22.94 -15.88 17.53
N VAL A 187 -22.86 -17.02 16.84
CA VAL A 187 -23.42 -17.15 15.48
C VAL A 187 -24.94 -16.95 15.51
N ASN A 188 -25.63 -17.52 16.50
CA ASN A 188 -27.08 -17.33 16.70
C ASN A 188 -27.44 -15.86 16.95
N TYR A 189 -26.63 -15.15 17.74
CA TYR A 189 -26.81 -13.72 17.98
C TYR A 189 -26.66 -12.92 16.70
N ILE A 190 -25.59 -13.17 15.88
CA ILE A 190 -25.38 -12.51 14.60
C ILE A 190 -26.56 -12.71 13.67
N VAL A 191 -27.01 -13.96 13.47
CA VAL A 191 -28.12 -14.28 12.57
C VAL A 191 -29.42 -13.61 13.00
N ASN A 192 -29.73 -13.60 14.30
CA ASN A 192 -30.95 -12.98 14.81
C ASN A 192 -30.90 -11.44 14.81
N THR A 193 -29.69 -10.85 14.84
CA THR A 193 -29.50 -9.40 14.90
C THR A 193 -29.35 -8.78 13.51
N LEU A 194 -28.61 -9.43 12.63
CA LEU A 194 -28.24 -8.92 11.31
C LEU A 194 -28.95 -9.65 10.15
N GLY A 195 -29.52 -10.83 10.42
CA GLY A 195 -30.01 -11.74 9.39
C GLY A 195 -28.98 -12.81 9.02
N ASP A 196 -29.43 -13.83 8.27
CA ASP A 196 -28.53 -14.89 7.79
C ASP A 196 -27.60 -14.40 6.67
N ALA A 197 -26.61 -15.20 6.31
CA ALA A 197 -25.59 -14.85 5.31
C ALA A 197 -26.12 -14.50 3.91
N SER A 198 -27.39 -14.75 3.60
CA SER A 198 -28.01 -14.36 2.33
C SER A 198 -28.58 -12.93 2.34
N THR A 199 -28.58 -12.27 3.47
CA THR A 199 -29.10 -10.90 3.61
C THR A 199 -27.98 -9.86 3.45
N ALA A 200 -28.36 -8.65 3.09
CA ALA A 200 -27.39 -7.56 2.92
C ALA A 200 -26.70 -7.17 4.24
N GLU A 201 -27.42 -7.24 5.35
CA GLU A 201 -26.90 -6.95 6.69
C GLU A 201 -26.16 -8.14 7.31
N GLY A 202 -26.43 -9.36 6.87
CA GLY A 202 -25.84 -10.60 7.39
C GLY A 202 -24.32 -10.67 7.15
N ILE A 203 -23.67 -11.58 7.85
CA ILE A 203 -22.24 -11.92 7.68
C ILE A 203 -22.18 -13.10 6.72
N GLN A 204 -21.50 -12.93 5.57
CA GLN A 204 -21.46 -13.92 4.50
C GLN A 204 -20.53 -15.08 4.83
N ALA A 205 -19.51 -14.84 5.67
CA ALA A 205 -18.51 -15.86 5.98
C ALA A 205 -17.98 -15.77 7.41
N TYR A 206 -17.58 -16.93 7.93
CA TYR A 206 -16.91 -17.08 9.21
C TYR A 206 -15.57 -17.74 9.04
N SER A 207 -14.50 -17.09 9.55
CA SER A 207 -13.15 -17.66 9.64
C SER A 207 -13.02 -18.49 10.93
N LEU A 208 -12.43 -19.67 10.80
CA LEU A 208 -12.08 -20.54 11.93
C LEU A 208 -10.80 -20.06 12.58
N ASP A 209 -10.92 -18.99 13.37
CA ASP A 209 -9.87 -18.25 14.05
C ASP A 209 -8.88 -17.53 13.08
N ASN A 210 -7.76 -17.11 13.62
CA ASN A 210 -6.64 -16.47 12.93
C ASN A 210 -5.36 -17.20 13.28
N GLU A 211 -4.63 -17.66 12.26
CA GLU A 211 -3.29 -18.24 12.36
C GLU A 211 -3.11 -19.27 13.49
N PRO A 212 -3.94 -20.32 13.56
CA PRO A 212 -3.96 -21.22 14.71
C PRO A 212 -2.61 -21.91 14.99
N VAL A 213 -1.77 -22.05 13.98
CA VAL A 213 -0.43 -22.65 14.12
C VAL A 213 0.53 -21.74 14.86
N LEU A 214 0.21 -20.46 15.03
CA LEU A 214 1.01 -19.48 15.78
C LEU A 214 0.47 -19.19 17.19
N TRP A 215 -0.61 -19.84 17.66
CA TRP A 215 -1.16 -19.51 18.99
C TRP A 215 -0.16 -19.63 20.12
N ASN A 216 0.73 -20.62 20.09
CA ASN A 216 1.77 -20.81 21.09
C ASN A 216 2.85 -19.71 21.11
N ASP A 217 2.92 -18.88 20.06
CA ASP A 217 3.80 -17.71 19.98
C ASP A 217 2.99 -16.40 20.16
N THR A 218 2.01 -16.16 19.29
CA THR A 218 1.25 -14.91 19.28
C THR A 218 0.29 -14.78 20.47
N HIS A 219 -0.21 -15.90 21.00
CA HIS A 219 -1.22 -15.96 22.04
C HIS A 219 -0.83 -16.90 23.19
N PHE A 220 0.43 -17.02 23.51
CA PHE A 220 0.90 -18.01 24.48
C PHE A 220 0.37 -17.79 25.92
N ARG A 221 -0.30 -16.68 26.22
CA ARG A 221 -1.07 -16.51 27.46
C ARG A 221 -2.40 -17.26 27.46
N MET A 222 -2.93 -17.59 26.27
CA MET A 222 -4.16 -18.36 26.09
C MET A 222 -3.90 -19.79 25.68
N HIS A 223 -2.91 -20.02 24.82
CA HIS A 223 -2.60 -21.30 24.21
C HIS A 223 -1.06 -21.51 24.15
N PRO A 224 -0.43 -21.91 25.25
CA PRO A 224 1.04 -22.00 25.32
C PRO A 224 1.66 -23.21 24.60
N GLU A 225 0.86 -24.23 24.29
CA GLU A 225 1.35 -25.44 23.64
C GLU A 225 1.19 -25.34 22.12
N GLU A 226 2.08 -25.98 21.35
CA GLU A 226 1.92 -26.09 19.90
C GLU A 226 0.61 -26.83 19.57
N VAL A 227 -0.11 -26.32 18.57
CA VAL A 227 -1.33 -26.98 18.10
C VAL A 227 -1.01 -28.35 17.48
N THR A 228 -1.81 -29.35 17.78
CA THR A 228 -1.62 -30.70 17.23
C THR A 228 -2.52 -30.95 16.02
N ASN A 229 -2.20 -31.99 15.20
CA ASN A 229 -3.05 -32.44 14.09
C ASN A 229 -4.48 -32.71 14.57
N GLU A 230 -4.63 -33.43 15.69
CA GLU A 230 -5.93 -33.77 16.25
C GLU A 230 -6.69 -32.54 16.71
N GLU A 231 -6.03 -31.62 17.37
CA GLU A 231 -6.61 -30.39 17.87
C GLU A 231 -7.11 -29.52 16.72
N LEU A 232 -6.24 -29.18 15.75
CA LEU A 232 -6.61 -28.32 14.63
C LEU A 232 -7.79 -28.90 13.83
N VAL A 233 -7.69 -30.17 13.47
CA VAL A 233 -8.74 -30.85 12.67
C VAL A 233 -10.04 -30.95 13.45
N SER A 234 -10.00 -31.39 14.72
CA SER A 234 -11.24 -31.58 15.52
C SER A 234 -11.93 -30.26 15.82
N LYS A 235 -11.18 -29.22 16.19
CA LYS A 235 -11.73 -27.88 16.42
C LYS A 235 -12.32 -27.29 15.13
N SER A 236 -11.63 -27.41 14.00
CA SER A 236 -12.16 -26.96 12.69
C SER A 236 -13.47 -27.66 12.34
N ILE A 237 -13.56 -28.98 12.51
CA ILE A 237 -14.77 -29.75 12.24
C ILE A 237 -15.92 -29.32 13.13
N GLU A 238 -15.69 -29.24 14.45
CA GLU A 238 -16.78 -28.95 15.40
C GLU A 238 -17.28 -27.51 15.27
N LEU A 239 -16.40 -26.52 15.08
CA LEU A 239 -16.81 -25.13 14.89
C LEU A 239 -17.50 -24.92 13.53
N ALA A 240 -17.02 -25.58 12.47
CA ALA A 240 -17.69 -25.56 11.15
C ALA A 240 -19.12 -26.15 11.23
N LYS A 241 -19.31 -27.24 11.98
CA LYS A 241 -20.65 -27.80 12.20
C LYS A 241 -21.58 -26.80 12.89
N VAL A 242 -21.10 -26.08 13.89
CA VAL A 242 -21.85 -25.02 14.58
C VAL A 242 -22.36 -23.99 13.57
N VAL A 243 -21.48 -23.45 12.72
CA VAL A 243 -21.88 -22.49 11.69
C VAL A 243 -22.93 -23.10 10.76
N LYS A 244 -22.66 -24.29 10.21
CA LYS A 244 -23.57 -24.96 9.24
C LYS A 244 -24.92 -25.38 9.80
N GLU A 245 -25.06 -25.49 11.11
CA GLU A 245 -26.34 -25.76 11.80
C GLU A 245 -27.15 -24.48 12.01
N ILE A 246 -26.52 -23.36 12.32
CA ILE A 246 -27.19 -22.10 12.68
C ILE A 246 -27.37 -21.21 11.48
N ASP A 247 -26.29 -21.02 10.66
CA ASP A 247 -26.32 -20.27 9.41
C ASP A 247 -25.86 -21.16 8.23
N PRO A 248 -26.73 -22.04 7.73
CA PRO A 248 -26.34 -22.97 6.64
C PRO A 248 -26.00 -22.30 5.31
N LYS A 249 -26.24 -21.00 5.18
CA LYS A 249 -25.92 -20.22 3.97
C LYS A 249 -24.57 -19.55 4.06
N ALA A 250 -24.00 -19.44 5.26
CA ALA A 250 -22.69 -18.86 5.46
C ALA A 250 -21.59 -19.78 4.95
N GLU A 251 -20.55 -19.18 4.38
CA GLU A 251 -19.32 -19.88 4.01
C GLU A 251 -18.40 -19.99 5.23
N VAL A 252 -17.70 -21.12 5.33
CA VAL A 252 -16.71 -21.38 6.39
C VAL A 252 -15.33 -21.38 5.78
N TYR A 253 -14.48 -20.53 6.32
CA TYR A 253 -13.08 -20.37 5.92
C TYR A 253 -12.16 -21.02 6.95
N GLY A 254 -11.16 -21.72 6.49
CA GLY A 254 -10.12 -22.27 7.35
C GLY A 254 -9.05 -23.02 6.58
N PRO A 255 -7.90 -23.23 7.23
CA PRO A 255 -7.59 -22.97 8.63
C PRO A 255 -6.94 -21.58 8.91
N ALA A 256 -6.98 -20.63 7.99
CA ALA A 256 -6.33 -19.33 8.07
C ALA A 256 -4.83 -19.45 8.44
N PHE A 257 -4.10 -20.22 7.65
CA PHE A 257 -2.67 -20.43 7.85
C PHE A 257 -1.87 -19.15 7.61
N TRP A 258 -0.87 -18.87 8.47
CA TRP A 258 -0.06 -17.65 8.42
C TRP A 258 0.86 -17.50 7.19
N GLY A 259 0.91 -18.51 6.35
CA GLY A 259 1.73 -18.47 5.13
C GLY A 259 1.99 -19.86 4.55
N MET A 260 3.02 -19.97 3.74
CA MET A 260 3.39 -21.22 3.06
C MET A 260 3.87 -22.31 4.04
N LEU A 261 4.61 -21.94 5.08
CA LEU A 261 5.22 -22.93 5.97
C LEU A 261 4.22 -23.84 6.67
N PRO A 262 3.12 -23.36 7.27
CA PRO A 262 2.10 -24.25 7.85
C PRO A 262 1.38 -25.11 6.80
N CYS A 263 1.40 -24.74 5.52
CA CYS A 263 0.97 -25.65 4.45
C CYS A 263 1.92 -26.82 4.27
N MET A 264 3.20 -26.67 4.61
CA MET A 264 4.22 -27.70 4.48
C MET A 264 4.32 -28.58 5.72
N GLN A 265 4.23 -27.98 6.90
CA GLN A 265 4.20 -28.68 8.20
C GLN A 265 3.55 -27.78 9.25
N ILE A 266 2.89 -28.37 10.25
CA ILE A 266 2.10 -27.63 11.24
C ILE A 266 2.95 -27.07 12.39
N GLY A 267 4.02 -27.73 12.82
CA GLY A 267 4.86 -27.30 13.93
C GLY A 267 5.89 -26.26 13.55
N GLU A 268 6.49 -25.63 14.55
CA GLU A 268 7.54 -24.65 14.35
C GLU A 268 8.77 -25.20 13.63
N THR A 269 9.34 -24.38 12.78
CA THR A 269 10.29 -24.79 11.76
C THR A 269 11.74 -24.82 12.19
N GLY A 270 12.08 -24.58 13.44
CA GLY A 270 13.46 -24.40 13.88
C GLY A 270 14.49 -25.44 13.41
N ASN A 271 14.07 -26.61 12.87
CA ASN A 271 14.94 -27.72 12.49
C ASN A 271 14.58 -28.40 11.16
N GLY A 272 14.00 -27.71 10.18
CA GLY A 272 13.83 -28.20 8.82
C GLY A 272 12.97 -29.47 8.69
N PHE A 273 11.66 -29.31 8.49
CA PHE A 273 10.68 -30.38 8.19
C PHE A 273 10.72 -31.62 9.09
N THR A 274 11.14 -31.44 10.35
CA THR A 274 11.22 -32.52 11.34
C THR A 274 10.06 -32.49 12.35
N ASP A 275 9.08 -31.61 12.14
CA ASP A 275 7.88 -31.54 12.97
C ASP A 275 7.26 -32.92 13.18
N PRO A 276 7.10 -33.39 14.43
CA PRO A 276 6.53 -34.70 14.73
C PRO A 276 5.11 -34.89 14.17
N GLN A 277 4.31 -33.83 14.11
CA GLN A 277 2.94 -33.86 13.59
C GLN A 277 2.96 -34.15 12.09
N TRP A 278 3.83 -33.47 11.34
CA TRP A 278 4.05 -33.74 9.94
C TRP A 278 4.65 -35.13 9.69
N GLN A 279 5.66 -35.53 10.48
CA GLN A 279 6.30 -36.84 10.34
C GLN A 279 5.31 -38.00 10.51
N ALA A 280 4.26 -37.82 11.32
CA ALA A 280 3.23 -38.85 11.51
C ALA A 280 2.36 -39.11 10.27
N VAL A 281 2.18 -38.10 9.39
CA VAL A 281 1.26 -38.17 8.26
C VAL A 281 1.93 -38.11 6.87
N LYS A 282 3.16 -37.62 6.76
CA LYS A 282 3.86 -37.28 5.52
C LYS A 282 3.94 -38.42 4.46
N ASN A 283 3.85 -39.67 4.86
CA ASN A 283 4.00 -40.78 3.92
C ASN A 283 2.84 -40.88 2.92
N ASN A 284 1.72 -40.20 3.15
CA ASN A 284 0.52 -40.23 2.34
C ASN A 284 0.28 -38.92 1.57
N TYR A 285 1.00 -37.87 1.90
CA TYR A 285 0.74 -36.51 1.44
C TYR A 285 2.03 -35.83 0.97
N SER A 286 1.90 -34.85 0.08
CA SER A 286 3.07 -34.09 -0.43
C SER A 286 3.47 -32.97 0.52
N TRP A 287 2.49 -32.38 1.21
CA TRP A 287 2.65 -31.39 2.27
C TRP A 287 1.47 -31.44 3.23
N TYR A 288 1.51 -30.66 4.34
CA TYR A 288 0.51 -30.75 5.40
C TYR A 288 -0.89 -30.31 4.95
N MET A 289 -1.00 -29.33 4.06
CA MET A 289 -2.26 -28.89 3.47
C MET A 289 -3.06 -30.07 2.89
N ASP A 290 -2.40 -31.01 2.20
CA ASP A 290 -3.04 -32.19 1.65
C ASP A 290 -3.76 -33.02 2.75
N TYR A 291 -3.08 -33.20 3.89
CA TYR A 291 -3.66 -33.89 5.04
C TYR A 291 -4.88 -33.17 5.58
N TYR A 292 -4.78 -31.87 5.82
CA TYR A 292 -5.89 -31.08 6.35
C TYR A 292 -7.13 -31.17 5.45
N LEU A 293 -6.94 -30.97 4.14
CA LEU A 293 -8.02 -31.06 3.14
C LEU A 293 -8.67 -32.45 3.13
N ASP A 294 -7.87 -33.51 3.18
CA ASP A 294 -8.38 -34.89 3.20
C ASP A 294 -9.18 -35.18 4.48
N GLN A 295 -8.75 -34.68 5.63
CA GLN A 295 -9.51 -34.81 6.90
C GLN A 295 -10.85 -34.05 6.83
N MET A 296 -10.88 -32.85 6.25
CA MET A 296 -12.12 -32.09 6.07
C MET A 296 -13.08 -32.79 5.12
N LYS A 297 -12.59 -33.38 4.05
CA LYS A 297 -13.39 -34.21 3.12
C LYS A 297 -13.98 -35.45 3.79
N GLN A 298 -13.20 -36.14 4.62
CA GLN A 298 -13.70 -37.29 5.39
C GLN A 298 -14.79 -36.86 6.39
N ALA A 299 -14.58 -35.75 7.08
CA ALA A 299 -15.55 -35.19 8.02
C ALA A 299 -16.87 -34.76 7.32
N GLU A 300 -16.77 -34.21 6.08
CA GLU A 300 -17.95 -33.92 5.26
C GLU A 300 -18.74 -35.22 4.95
N ALA A 301 -18.03 -36.29 4.57
CA ALA A 301 -18.66 -37.56 4.24
C ALA A 301 -19.39 -38.16 5.47
N ASP A 302 -18.82 -38.02 6.65
CA ASP A 302 -19.43 -38.49 7.92
C ASP A 302 -20.60 -37.61 8.38
N TYR A 303 -20.50 -36.30 8.22
CA TYR A 303 -21.51 -35.33 8.62
C TYR A 303 -22.64 -35.18 7.61
N GLY A 304 -22.37 -35.46 6.33
CA GLY A 304 -23.31 -35.34 5.22
C GLY A 304 -23.55 -33.93 4.68
N LYS A 305 -22.74 -32.95 5.08
CA LYS A 305 -22.73 -31.57 4.57
C LYS A 305 -21.30 -31.06 4.50
N ARG A 306 -21.04 -30.17 3.52
CA ARG A 306 -19.76 -29.48 3.42
C ARG A 306 -19.49 -28.68 4.71
N LEU A 307 -18.25 -28.79 5.21
CA LEU A 307 -17.81 -28.14 6.44
C LEU A 307 -16.93 -26.92 6.14
N ILE A 308 -15.92 -27.09 5.28
CA ILE A 308 -15.05 -26.00 4.80
C ILE A 308 -15.40 -25.69 3.37
N ASP A 309 -15.88 -24.48 3.12
CA ASP A 309 -16.19 -24.01 1.76
C ASP A 309 -14.96 -23.42 1.09
N VAL A 310 -14.07 -22.80 1.89
CA VAL A 310 -12.91 -22.06 1.40
C VAL A 310 -11.68 -22.44 2.22
N PHE A 311 -10.65 -22.92 1.56
CA PHE A 311 -9.33 -23.07 2.16
C PHE A 311 -8.66 -21.71 2.22
N ASP A 312 -8.21 -21.32 3.41
CA ASP A 312 -7.73 -19.98 3.71
C ASP A 312 -6.27 -19.98 4.15
N VAL A 313 -5.50 -19.06 3.58
CA VAL A 313 -4.09 -18.85 3.90
C VAL A 313 -3.75 -17.36 3.83
N HIS A 314 -2.72 -16.96 4.56
CA HIS A 314 -2.12 -15.64 4.44
C HIS A 314 -0.89 -15.66 3.52
N TYR A 315 -0.56 -14.52 2.93
CA TYR A 315 0.64 -14.37 2.10
C TYR A 315 1.30 -13.02 2.33
N TYR A 316 2.48 -13.05 2.92
CA TYR A 316 3.35 -11.88 3.05
C TYR A 316 4.62 -12.15 2.26
N ALA A 317 4.89 -11.32 1.26
CA ALA A 317 6.08 -11.45 0.44
C ALA A 317 7.35 -11.38 1.30
N GLN A 318 8.34 -12.21 0.98
CA GLN A 318 9.54 -12.36 1.81
C GLN A 318 10.76 -11.65 1.23
N ASP A 319 10.82 -11.43 -0.08
CA ASP A 319 11.89 -10.65 -0.73
C ASP A 319 11.48 -9.19 -0.88
N VAL A 320 11.35 -8.50 0.27
CA VAL A 320 10.86 -7.11 0.33
C VAL A 320 11.90 -6.13 0.88
N SER A 321 13.17 -6.54 0.89
CA SER A 321 14.27 -5.69 1.39
C SER A 321 14.77 -4.68 0.37
N THR A 322 14.38 -4.85 -0.89
CA THR A 322 14.76 -3.98 -2.02
C THR A 322 13.55 -3.67 -2.89
N ASP A 323 13.59 -2.56 -3.60
CA ASP A 323 12.57 -2.16 -4.57
C ASP A 323 12.37 -3.23 -5.64
N GLU A 324 13.47 -3.82 -6.14
CA GLU A 324 13.42 -4.92 -7.11
C GLU A 324 12.70 -6.15 -6.54
N GLY A 325 12.97 -6.53 -5.29
CA GLY A 325 12.28 -7.65 -4.63
C GLY A 325 10.77 -7.41 -4.55
N ILE A 326 10.34 -6.19 -4.20
CA ILE A 326 8.92 -5.82 -4.14
C ILE A 326 8.29 -5.86 -5.54
N LEU A 327 8.94 -5.30 -6.55
CA LEU A 327 8.48 -5.33 -7.95
C LEU A 327 8.28 -6.74 -8.51
N GLN A 328 9.04 -7.72 -8.01
CA GLN A 328 8.97 -9.10 -8.46
C GLN A 328 8.14 -10.01 -7.54
N ALA A 329 7.71 -9.51 -6.37
CA ALA A 329 7.12 -10.33 -5.30
C ALA A 329 5.88 -11.14 -5.74
N ALA A 330 5.01 -10.55 -6.55
CA ALA A 330 3.80 -11.21 -7.04
C ALA A 330 4.10 -12.45 -7.92
N ARG A 331 5.26 -12.54 -8.55
CA ARG A 331 5.65 -13.68 -9.39
C ARG A 331 5.75 -14.99 -8.60
N SER A 332 6.09 -14.95 -7.32
CA SER A 332 6.07 -16.13 -6.44
C SER A 332 4.69 -16.79 -6.36
N LEU A 333 3.63 -16.06 -6.69
CA LEU A 333 2.25 -16.56 -6.65
C LEU A 333 1.91 -17.43 -7.88
N TYR A 334 2.47 -17.12 -9.07
CA TYR A 334 1.99 -17.70 -10.32
C TYR A 334 3.05 -18.07 -11.38
N ASP A 335 4.29 -17.51 -11.28
CA ASP A 335 5.34 -17.70 -12.30
C ASP A 335 6.25 -18.89 -11.94
N PRO A 336 6.21 -20.00 -12.71
CA PRO A 336 7.02 -21.17 -12.42
C PRO A 336 8.53 -21.00 -12.69
N GLU A 337 8.92 -19.95 -13.42
CA GLU A 337 10.32 -19.66 -13.74
C GLU A 337 10.97 -18.73 -12.70
N TYR A 338 10.17 -18.10 -11.83
CA TYR A 338 10.67 -17.17 -10.84
C TYR A 338 11.25 -17.89 -9.62
N GLN A 339 12.38 -17.38 -9.14
CA GLN A 339 13.00 -17.81 -7.90
C GLN A 339 13.26 -16.56 -7.03
N GLU A 340 12.49 -16.42 -5.97
CA GLU A 340 12.63 -15.28 -5.08
C GLU A 340 13.97 -15.30 -4.32
N ASN A 341 14.55 -14.14 -4.10
CA ASN A 341 15.78 -13.99 -3.32
C ASN A 341 15.47 -13.86 -1.81
N SER A 342 14.83 -14.89 -1.25
CA SER A 342 14.42 -14.91 0.15
C SER A 342 14.97 -16.12 0.90
N TRP A 343 14.85 -16.07 2.23
CA TRP A 343 15.18 -17.21 3.09
C TRP A 343 14.28 -18.44 2.84
N LEU A 344 13.09 -18.21 2.29
CA LEU A 344 12.11 -19.26 2.03
C LEU A 344 12.48 -20.13 0.81
N GLN A 345 13.11 -19.55 -0.20
CA GLN A 345 13.46 -20.25 -1.45
C GLN A 345 14.26 -21.55 -1.25
N PRO A 346 15.32 -21.63 -0.40
CA PRO A 346 16.06 -22.87 -0.16
C PRO A 346 15.24 -24.00 0.48
N TRP A 347 14.16 -23.65 1.19
CA TRP A 347 13.33 -24.59 1.95
C TRP A 347 12.06 -24.99 1.20
N ALA A 348 11.43 -24.03 0.58
CA ALA A 348 10.09 -24.14 -0.01
C ALA A 348 10.06 -23.98 -1.53
N GLY A 349 11.20 -23.76 -2.18
CA GLY A 349 11.25 -23.47 -3.62
C GLY A 349 10.56 -24.50 -4.52
N SER A 350 10.48 -25.77 -4.08
CA SER A 350 9.76 -26.82 -4.82
C SER A 350 8.22 -26.72 -4.73
N TYR A 351 7.70 -25.81 -3.91
CA TYR A 351 6.26 -25.57 -3.75
C TYR A 351 5.81 -24.27 -4.43
N PHE A 352 6.73 -23.56 -5.08
CA PHE A 352 6.40 -22.44 -5.93
C PHE A 352 6.00 -22.93 -7.35
N PRO A 353 5.15 -22.22 -8.09
CA PRO A 353 4.41 -21.01 -7.64
C PRO A 353 3.28 -21.38 -6.65
N PHE A 354 3.11 -20.51 -5.65
CA PHE A 354 2.36 -20.82 -4.45
C PHE A 354 0.87 -21.13 -4.68
N LEU A 355 0.17 -20.28 -5.43
CA LEU A 355 -1.26 -20.44 -5.66
C LEU A 355 -1.58 -21.66 -6.55
N THR A 356 -0.81 -21.85 -7.61
CA THR A 356 -0.96 -23.00 -8.52
C THR A 356 -0.82 -24.30 -7.72
N ARG A 357 0.17 -24.38 -6.85
CA ARG A 357 0.40 -25.56 -6.03
C ARG A 357 -0.73 -25.84 -5.05
N MET A 358 -1.33 -24.77 -4.47
CA MET A 358 -2.48 -24.91 -3.58
C MET A 358 -3.72 -25.42 -4.33
N GLN A 359 -3.99 -24.88 -5.52
CA GLN A 359 -5.12 -25.30 -6.32
C GLN A 359 -5.00 -26.78 -6.72
N GLU A 360 -3.80 -27.25 -7.08
CA GLU A 360 -3.57 -28.68 -7.34
C GLU A 360 -3.91 -29.57 -6.13
N SER A 361 -3.60 -29.12 -4.92
CA SER A 361 -3.94 -29.85 -3.69
C SER A 361 -5.44 -29.86 -3.42
N ILE A 362 -6.11 -28.72 -3.59
CA ILE A 362 -7.56 -28.63 -3.46
C ILE A 362 -8.26 -29.58 -4.43
N ASP A 363 -7.91 -29.53 -5.70
CA ASP A 363 -8.52 -30.36 -6.74
C ASP A 363 -8.37 -31.85 -6.47
N LYS A 364 -7.25 -32.24 -5.87
CA LYS A 364 -6.94 -33.64 -5.56
C LYS A 364 -7.63 -34.13 -4.27
N TYR A 365 -7.53 -33.36 -3.19
CA TYR A 365 -7.90 -33.86 -1.86
C TYR A 365 -9.28 -33.42 -1.40
N TYR A 366 -9.74 -32.21 -1.78
CA TYR A 366 -11.07 -31.72 -1.41
C TYR A 366 -11.69 -30.90 -2.54
N PRO A 367 -11.98 -31.53 -3.69
CA PRO A 367 -12.45 -30.82 -4.89
C PRO A 367 -13.73 -30.02 -4.62
N GLY A 368 -13.79 -28.83 -5.23
CA GLY A 368 -14.87 -27.87 -5.04
C GLY A 368 -14.71 -26.97 -3.82
N THR A 369 -13.66 -27.13 -3.01
CA THR A 369 -13.24 -26.10 -2.06
C THR A 369 -12.66 -24.93 -2.84
N LYS A 370 -12.98 -23.71 -2.43
CA LYS A 370 -12.42 -22.50 -3.02
C LYS A 370 -11.10 -22.15 -2.32
N LEU A 371 -10.31 -21.29 -2.94
CA LEU A 371 -9.05 -20.80 -2.37
C LEU A 371 -9.19 -19.33 -1.92
N ALA A 372 -8.70 -18.99 -0.73
CA ALA A 372 -8.63 -17.63 -0.25
C ALA A 372 -7.22 -17.25 0.21
N VAL A 373 -6.91 -15.96 0.05
CA VAL A 373 -5.76 -15.30 0.66
C VAL A 373 -6.29 -14.16 1.52
N SER A 374 -6.73 -14.49 2.74
CA SER A 374 -7.48 -13.54 3.57
C SER A 374 -6.62 -12.49 4.28
N GLU A 375 -5.31 -12.65 4.24
CA GLU A 375 -4.34 -11.58 4.53
C GLU A 375 -3.20 -11.64 3.52
N TYR A 376 -2.87 -10.52 2.92
CA TYR A 376 -1.65 -10.41 2.13
C TYR A 376 -1.11 -8.99 2.11
N ASN A 377 0.20 -8.89 1.94
CA ASN A 377 0.90 -7.65 1.63
C ASN A 377 2.18 -7.98 0.85
N LEU A 378 2.50 -7.16 -0.15
CA LEU A 378 3.64 -7.35 -1.03
C LEU A 378 4.78 -6.37 -0.74
N GLY A 379 4.53 -5.38 0.10
CA GLY A 379 5.52 -4.44 0.56
C GLY A 379 6.20 -4.84 1.88
N ASN A 380 7.14 -4.05 2.31
CA ASN A 380 7.75 -4.21 3.63
C ASN A 380 6.86 -3.56 4.69
N ILE A 381 6.04 -4.35 5.37
CA ILE A 381 5.11 -3.88 6.42
C ILE A 381 5.82 -3.22 7.62
N ALA A 382 7.11 -3.47 7.81
CA ALA A 382 7.91 -2.82 8.83
C ALA A 382 8.48 -1.46 8.39
N SER A 383 8.28 -1.05 7.13
CA SER A 383 8.76 0.21 6.57
C SER A 383 7.61 1.04 6.05
N GLU A 384 7.31 2.14 6.70
CA GLU A 384 6.27 3.09 6.24
C GLU A 384 6.52 3.64 4.82
N LYS A 385 7.77 3.62 4.35
CA LYS A 385 8.13 4.16 3.03
C LYS A 385 7.72 3.26 1.87
N THR A 386 7.67 1.96 2.08
CA THR A 386 7.42 0.96 1.04
C THR A 386 6.04 0.34 1.11
N THR A 387 5.33 0.51 2.22
CA THR A 387 3.99 -0.05 2.37
C THR A 387 2.95 0.89 1.76
N GLY A 388 2.63 0.67 0.47
CA GLY A 388 1.55 1.37 -0.23
C GLY A 388 1.80 2.85 -0.57
N LYS A 389 3.00 3.36 -0.34
CA LYS A 389 3.35 4.79 -0.54
C LYS A 389 4.21 5.05 -1.77
N SER A 390 4.40 4.08 -2.63
CA SER A 390 5.16 4.23 -3.87
C SER A 390 4.53 3.46 -5.03
N VAL A 391 4.83 3.86 -6.25
CA VAL A 391 4.37 3.18 -7.47
C VAL A 391 4.81 1.73 -7.54
N ILE A 392 5.94 1.37 -6.91
CA ILE A 392 6.44 0.00 -6.81
C ILE A 392 5.40 -0.90 -6.17
N THR A 393 4.75 -0.43 -5.09
CA THR A 393 3.69 -1.19 -4.44
C THR A 393 2.40 -1.24 -5.27
N ALA A 394 2.10 -0.21 -6.08
CA ALA A 394 0.99 -0.27 -7.02
C ALA A 394 1.22 -1.32 -8.11
N ILE A 395 2.43 -1.40 -8.65
CA ILE A 395 2.81 -2.41 -9.65
C ILE A 395 2.67 -3.83 -9.07
N ALA A 396 3.24 -4.05 -7.88
CA ALA A 396 3.17 -5.35 -7.21
C ALA A 396 1.72 -5.75 -6.89
N GLU A 397 0.91 -4.82 -6.38
CA GLU A 397 -0.50 -5.05 -6.06
C GLU A 397 -1.31 -5.39 -7.33
N ALA A 398 -1.18 -4.60 -8.39
CA ALA A 398 -1.89 -4.86 -9.63
C ALA A 398 -1.53 -6.22 -10.24
N GLU A 399 -0.25 -6.63 -10.17
CA GLU A 399 0.18 -7.95 -10.59
C GLU A 399 -0.37 -9.07 -9.72
N ALA A 400 -0.44 -8.87 -8.39
CA ALA A 400 -1.03 -9.85 -7.49
C ALA A 400 -2.52 -10.05 -7.74
N LEU A 401 -3.27 -8.98 -7.98
CA LEU A 401 -4.70 -9.06 -8.34
C LEU A 401 -4.89 -9.86 -9.64
N GLY A 402 -4.02 -9.65 -10.64
CA GLY A 402 -3.96 -10.47 -11.85
C GLY A 402 -3.61 -11.93 -11.57
N ALA A 403 -2.64 -12.18 -10.71
CA ALA A 403 -2.25 -13.54 -10.29
C ALA A 403 -3.38 -14.26 -9.54
N PHE A 404 -4.13 -13.56 -8.71
CA PHE A 404 -5.32 -14.10 -8.04
C PHE A 404 -6.39 -14.51 -9.08
N ALA A 405 -6.68 -13.66 -10.06
CA ALA A 405 -7.60 -13.98 -11.13
C ALA A 405 -7.12 -15.20 -11.95
N LEU A 406 -5.84 -15.25 -12.29
CA LEU A 406 -5.23 -16.34 -13.05
C LEU A 406 -5.34 -17.70 -12.34
N ASN A 407 -5.21 -17.72 -11.00
CA ASN A 407 -5.26 -18.91 -10.18
C ASN A 407 -6.64 -19.17 -9.55
N GLU A 408 -7.69 -18.50 -10.04
CA GLU A 408 -9.08 -18.69 -9.59
C GLU A 408 -9.25 -18.54 -8.07
N VAL A 409 -8.45 -17.64 -7.47
CA VAL A 409 -8.63 -17.26 -6.05
C VAL A 409 -10.03 -16.67 -5.89
N TYR A 410 -10.75 -17.17 -4.89
CA TYR A 410 -12.12 -16.77 -4.64
C TYR A 410 -12.24 -15.50 -3.81
N PHE A 411 -11.34 -15.34 -2.83
CA PHE A 411 -11.38 -14.22 -1.88
C PHE A 411 -9.95 -13.79 -1.54
N ALA A 412 -9.67 -12.50 -1.59
CA ALA A 412 -8.41 -11.96 -1.14
C ALA A 412 -8.63 -10.61 -0.45
N THR A 413 -7.93 -10.35 0.66
CA THR A 413 -8.04 -9.09 1.39
C THR A 413 -6.66 -8.54 1.76
N TYR A 414 -6.38 -7.33 1.26
CA TYR A 414 -5.14 -6.63 1.54
C TYR A 414 -5.02 -6.30 3.04
N TRP A 415 -3.84 -6.53 3.62
CA TRP A 415 -3.52 -6.16 5.00
C TRP A 415 -2.74 -4.86 5.03
N GLY A 416 -3.41 -3.77 5.40
CA GLY A 416 -2.87 -2.43 5.49
C GLY A 416 -3.97 -1.39 5.71
N THR A 417 -3.61 -0.23 6.26
CA THR A 417 -4.53 0.90 6.42
C THR A 417 -4.61 1.65 5.11
N LEU A 418 -5.62 1.39 4.30
CA LEU A 418 -5.71 1.90 2.92
C LEU A 418 -5.50 3.41 2.77
N PRO A 419 -6.11 4.31 3.58
CA PRO A 419 -5.85 5.73 3.46
C PRO A 419 -4.37 6.14 3.60
N GLU A 420 -3.57 5.27 4.23
CA GLU A 420 -2.11 5.44 4.34
C GLU A 420 -1.35 4.80 3.17
N CYS A 421 -2.06 4.09 2.29
CA CYS A 421 -1.54 3.32 1.17
C CYS A 421 -2.12 3.78 -0.18
N PRO A 422 -2.00 5.05 -0.59
CA PRO A 422 -2.71 5.62 -1.75
C PRO A 422 -2.38 4.91 -3.07
N TYR A 423 -1.17 4.39 -3.23
CA TYR A 423 -0.79 3.63 -4.42
C TYR A 423 -1.48 2.25 -4.49
N VAL A 424 -1.72 1.61 -3.35
CA VAL A 424 -2.49 0.35 -3.29
C VAL A 424 -3.97 0.62 -3.52
N GLU A 425 -4.54 1.69 -2.94
CA GLU A 425 -5.92 2.12 -3.24
C GLU A 425 -6.13 2.27 -4.74
N SER A 426 -5.22 2.96 -5.41
CA SER A 426 -5.30 3.18 -6.85
C SER A 426 -5.06 1.91 -7.67
N ALA A 427 -4.18 1.00 -7.24
CA ALA A 427 -4.01 -0.28 -7.89
C ALA A 427 -5.29 -1.14 -7.83
N ILE A 428 -5.99 -1.16 -6.69
CA ILE A 428 -7.30 -1.79 -6.56
C ILE A 428 -8.32 -1.09 -7.47
N ASN A 429 -8.31 0.23 -7.52
CA ASN A 429 -9.20 1.01 -8.37
C ASN A 429 -8.93 0.79 -9.87
N LEU A 430 -7.71 0.49 -10.32
CA LEU A 430 -7.46 0.08 -11.71
C LEU A 430 -8.32 -1.12 -12.12
N TYR A 431 -8.62 -2.03 -11.19
CA TYR A 431 -9.49 -3.19 -11.45
C TYR A 431 -10.97 -2.92 -11.19
N THR A 432 -11.31 -1.99 -10.33
CA THR A 432 -12.70 -1.85 -9.84
C THR A 432 -13.38 -0.54 -10.20
N ASN A 433 -12.60 0.51 -10.54
CA ASN A 433 -13.12 1.86 -10.80
C ASN A 433 -12.10 2.75 -11.53
N TYR A 434 -11.47 2.25 -12.61
CA TYR A 434 -10.35 2.92 -13.28
C TYR A 434 -10.68 4.31 -13.83
N ASP A 435 -11.94 4.58 -14.14
CA ASP A 435 -12.42 5.85 -14.72
C ASP A 435 -13.11 6.76 -13.69
N GLY A 436 -13.14 6.38 -12.41
CA GLY A 436 -13.89 7.09 -11.38
C GLY A 436 -15.42 7.05 -11.54
N LYS A 437 -15.95 6.32 -12.55
CA LYS A 437 -17.37 6.22 -12.89
C LYS A 437 -17.91 4.80 -12.81
N GLY A 438 -17.08 3.86 -12.33
CA GLY A 438 -17.42 2.46 -12.15
C GLY A 438 -16.91 1.52 -13.25
N GLY A 439 -16.09 2.02 -14.17
CA GLY A 439 -15.37 1.19 -15.13
C GLY A 439 -14.48 0.17 -14.40
N SER A 440 -14.58 -1.11 -14.76
CA SER A 440 -13.89 -2.18 -14.06
C SER A 440 -13.22 -3.14 -15.03
N PHE A 441 -12.22 -3.86 -14.54
CA PHE A 441 -11.66 -5.03 -15.19
C PHE A 441 -12.78 -6.04 -15.44
N GLY A 442 -12.74 -6.74 -16.56
CA GLY A 442 -13.80 -7.70 -16.91
C GLY A 442 -13.95 -8.84 -15.88
N ASP A 443 -15.03 -9.59 -15.99
CA ASP A 443 -15.33 -10.71 -15.08
C ASP A 443 -14.82 -12.08 -15.58
N THR A 444 -14.23 -12.10 -16.78
CA THR A 444 -13.72 -13.32 -17.43
C THR A 444 -12.30 -13.08 -17.92
N LEU A 445 -11.33 -13.66 -17.20
CA LEU A 445 -9.92 -13.65 -17.60
C LEU A 445 -9.75 -14.33 -18.97
N VAL A 446 -8.85 -13.80 -19.78
CA VAL A 446 -8.43 -14.39 -21.07
C VAL A 446 -6.89 -14.46 -21.15
N SER A 447 -6.35 -15.14 -22.15
CA SER A 447 -4.89 -15.23 -22.31
C SER A 447 -4.28 -13.87 -22.60
N ALA A 448 -3.28 -13.49 -21.80
CA ALA A 448 -2.39 -12.36 -22.03
C ALA A 448 -0.95 -12.81 -21.75
N GLU A 449 -0.04 -12.55 -22.67
CA GLU A 449 1.34 -13.02 -22.58
C GLU A 449 2.30 -11.88 -22.91
N THR A 450 3.32 -11.70 -22.09
CA THR A 450 4.47 -10.81 -22.30
C THR A 450 5.73 -11.66 -22.56
N GLU A 451 6.76 -11.06 -23.14
CA GLU A 451 8.01 -11.78 -23.43
C GLU A 451 8.87 -11.97 -22.17
N ASP A 452 8.77 -11.08 -21.18
CA ASP A 452 9.61 -11.08 -19.98
C ASP A 452 8.84 -10.53 -18.77
N LEU A 453 8.38 -11.43 -17.90
CA LEU A 453 7.66 -11.09 -16.67
C LEU A 453 8.51 -10.28 -15.66
N SER A 454 9.83 -10.32 -15.79
CA SER A 454 10.69 -9.50 -14.93
C SER A 454 10.63 -8.01 -15.27
N LYS A 455 10.21 -7.69 -16.48
CA LYS A 455 10.10 -6.31 -16.97
C LYS A 455 8.66 -5.82 -17.02
N ALA A 456 7.74 -6.72 -17.39
CA ALA A 456 6.33 -6.37 -17.55
C ALA A 456 5.41 -7.56 -17.34
N ALA A 457 4.34 -7.37 -16.60
CA ALA A 457 3.25 -8.33 -16.43
C ALA A 457 1.98 -7.81 -17.11
N ALA A 458 1.26 -8.69 -17.77
CA ALA A 458 -0.01 -8.38 -18.42
C ALA A 458 -1.09 -9.38 -18.03
N PHE A 459 -2.29 -8.86 -17.71
CA PHE A 459 -3.49 -9.65 -17.49
C PHE A 459 -4.63 -9.01 -18.29
N ALA A 460 -5.45 -9.82 -18.96
CA ALA A 460 -6.55 -9.30 -19.76
C ALA A 460 -7.86 -10.00 -19.43
N ALA A 461 -8.96 -9.27 -19.57
CA ALA A 461 -10.29 -9.79 -19.32
C ALA A 461 -11.33 -9.22 -20.30
N ILE A 462 -12.44 -9.95 -20.40
CA ILE A 462 -13.67 -9.56 -21.11
C ILE A 462 -14.87 -9.74 -20.16
N ASN A 463 -16.07 -9.37 -20.60
CA ASN A 463 -17.29 -9.55 -19.82
C ASN A 463 -18.06 -10.80 -20.31
N GLY A 464 -17.92 -11.91 -19.61
CA GLY A 464 -18.54 -13.18 -19.98
C GLY A 464 -18.10 -13.64 -21.40
N GLU A 465 -19.07 -13.70 -22.32
CA GLU A 465 -18.80 -14.02 -23.72
C GLU A 465 -18.65 -12.77 -24.62
N ASP A 466 -18.88 -11.57 -24.07
CA ASP A 466 -18.82 -10.33 -24.83
C ASP A 466 -17.41 -9.76 -24.82
N ASP A 467 -16.75 -9.82 -25.94
CA ASP A 467 -15.42 -9.28 -26.19
C ASP A 467 -15.42 -7.94 -26.96
N SER A 468 -16.55 -7.22 -26.97
CA SER A 468 -16.65 -5.86 -27.53
C SER A 468 -15.76 -4.85 -26.79
N VAL A 469 -15.47 -5.13 -25.52
CA VAL A 469 -14.50 -4.42 -24.70
C VAL A 469 -13.54 -5.43 -24.11
N VAL A 470 -12.24 -5.21 -24.31
CA VAL A 470 -11.14 -5.93 -23.66
C VAL A 470 -10.47 -4.97 -22.71
N THR A 471 -10.37 -5.36 -21.45
CA THR A 471 -9.60 -4.63 -20.43
C THR A 471 -8.30 -5.36 -20.19
N MET A 472 -7.20 -4.63 -20.04
CA MET A 472 -5.88 -5.22 -19.80
C MET A 472 -5.09 -4.37 -18.83
N THR A 473 -4.60 -4.98 -17.75
CA THR A 473 -3.53 -4.36 -16.95
C THR A 473 -2.17 -4.68 -17.55
N LEU A 474 -1.30 -3.69 -17.60
CA LEU A 474 0.07 -3.81 -18.09
C LEU A 474 1.00 -2.98 -17.21
N SER A 475 2.10 -3.56 -16.76
CA SER A 475 3.11 -2.84 -15.96
C SER A 475 4.38 -2.59 -16.75
N ASN A 476 5.05 -1.46 -16.47
CA ASN A 476 6.46 -1.23 -16.78
C ASN A 476 7.23 -1.24 -15.46
N LYS A 477 8.11 -2.25 -15.29
CA LYS A 477 8.94 -2.43 -14.08
C LYS A 477 10.34 -1.81 -14.20
N ASP A 478 10.69 -1.24 -15.35
CA ASP A 478 11.99 -0.55 -15.54
C ASP A 478 11.96 0.80 -14.82
N ALA A 479 12.95 1.04 -13.95
CA ALA A 479 13.03 2.27 -13.16
C ALA A 479 13.59 3.47 -13.95
N ASN A 480 14.17 3.26 -15.13
CA ASN A 480 14.93 4.27 -15.83
C ASN A 480 14.45 4.55 -17.26
N SER A 481 13.55 3.72 -17.78
CA SER A 481 13.17 3.77 -19.19
C SER A 481 11.68 3.59 -19.39
N ASP A 482 11.11 4.40 -20.26
CA ASP A 482 9.79 4.15 -20.79
C ASP A 482 9.80 2.86 -21.62
N GLU A 483 8.71 2.12 -21.60
CA GLU A 483 8.53 0.92 -22.40
C GLU A 483 7.46 1.10 -23.45
N THR A 484 7.78 0.71 -24.68
CA THR A 484 6.81 0.68 -25.77
C THR A 484 6.31 -0.73 -25.99
N ALA A 485 5.04 -0.97 -25.68
CA ALA A 485 4.35 -2.25 -25.87
C ALA A 485 3.62 -2.28 -27.21
N VAL A 486 3.91 -3.27 -28.05
CA VAL A 486 3.11 -3.61 -29.22
C VAL A 486 2.13 -4.71 -28.83
N ILE A 487 0.86 -4.35 -28.73
CA ILE A 487 -0.21 -5.22 -28.26
C ILE A 487 -0.97 -5.76 -29.48
N SER A 488 -1.11 -7.08 -29.56
CA SER A 488 -1.85 -7.77 -30.62
C SER A 488 -3.03 -8.54 -30.02
N LEU A 489 -4.25 -8.23 -30.49
CA LEU A 489 -5.48 -8.92 -30.08
C LEU A 489 -5.83 -9.98 -31.11
N THR A 490 -6.13 -11.17 -30.63
CA THR A 490 -6.52 -12.34 -31.41
C THR A 490 -7.72 -13.02 -30.76
N GLY A 491 -8.31 -14.02 -31.46
CA GLY A 491 -9.44 -14.80 -30.92
C GLY A 491 -10.79 -14.09 -30.95
N SER A 492 -10.87 -12.86 -31.43
CA SER A 492 -12.08 -12.07 -31.59
C SER A 492 -12.42 -11.82 -33.06
N ASP A 493 -13.72 -11.78 -33.38
CA ASP A 493 -14.22 -11.33 -34.67
C ASP A 493 -14.48 -9.81 -34.71
N LYS A 494 -14.24 -9.11 -33.63
CA LYS A 494 -14.43 -7.65 -33.50
C LYS A 494 -13.35 -6.88 -34.23
N ASN A 495 -13.70 -5.69 -34.67
CA ASN A 495 -12.76 -4.71 -35.16
C ASN A 495 -12.68 -3.58 -34.14
N TYR A 496 -11.67 -3.62 -33.28
CA TYR A 496 -11.48 -2.62 -32.25
C TYR A 496 -11.14 -1.28 -32.85
N GLN A 497 -11.74 -0.22 -32.31
CA GLN A 497 -11.66 1.15 -32.82
C GLN A 497 -10.90 2.09 -31.90
N SER A 498 -10.91 1.84 -30.59
CA SER A 498 -10.25 2.71 -29.63
C SER A 498 -9.47 1.95 -28.56
N ALA A 499 -8.49 2.65 -27.97
CA ALA A 499 -7.83 2.27 -26.73
C ALA A 499 -7.67 3.50 -25.86
N VAL A 500 -7.93 3.36 -24.56
CA VAL A 500 -7.70 4.38 -23.53
C VAL A 500 -6.78 3.81 -22.47
N VAL A 501 -5.74 4.54 -22.10
CA VAL A 501 -4.74 4.12 -21.12
C VAL A 501 -4.88 4.92 -19.84
N TYR A 502 -5.32 4.26 -18.78
CA TYR A 502 -5.43 4.77 -17.42
C TYR A 502 -4.22 4.30 -16.62
N ALA A 503 -3.37 5.20 -16.14
CA ALA A 503 -2.10 4.80 -15.52
C ALA A 503 -1.88 5.42 -14.14
N ILE A 504 -1.14 4.69 -13.31
CA ILE A 504 -0.50 5.14 -12.08
C ILE A 504 1.00 5.22 -12.37
N THR A 505 1.63 6.33 -12.03
CA THR A 505 3.04 6.61 -12.33
C THR A 505 3.83 6.93 -11.06
N GLN A 506 5.14 7.15 -11.19
CA GLN A 506 5.98 7.58 -10.07
C GLN A 506 5.55 8.92 -9.48
N ASP A 507 5.03 9.82 -10.33
CA ASP A 507 4.75 11.19 -9.96
C ASP A 507 3.44 11.35 -9.17
N SER A 508 2.49 10.42 -9.35
CA SER A 508 1.20 10.49 -8.71
C SER A 508 0.59 9.10 -8.48
N SER A 509 -0.02 8.91 -7.31
CA SER A 509 -0.89 7.75 -7.06
C SER A 509 -2.24 7.86 -7.75
N GLU A 510 -2.64 9.02 -8.26
CA GLU A 510 -3.89 9.19 -8.98
C GLU A 510 -3.88 8.45 -10.32
N ILE A 511 -5.00 7.85 -10.67
CA ILE A 511 -5.19 7.24 -11.98
C ILE A 511 -5.46 8.36 -12.99
N LYS A 512 -4.56 8.48 -13.98
CA LYS A 512 -4.67 9.48 -15.05
C LYS A 512 -4.83 8.83 -16.40
N VAL A 513 -5.60 9.47 -17.30
CA VAL A 513 -5.62 9.08 -18.73
C VAL A 513 -4.37 9.65 -19.39
N ILE A 514 -3.44 8.77 -19.77
CA ILE A 514 -2.16 9.17 -20.37
C ILE A 514 -2.14 9.03 -21.89
N ASP A 515 -3.04 8.23 -22.47
CA ASP A 515 -3.15 8.06 -23.92
C ASP A 515 -4.60 7.73 -24.34
N VAL A 516 -5.02 8.27 -25.48
CA VAL A 516 -6.31 8.00 -26.11
C VAL A 516 -6.12 7.79 -27.60
N GLN A 517 -6.31 6.58 -28.05
CA GLN A 517 -6.22 6.21 -29.45
C GLN A 517 -7.62 5.95 -30.01
N ASN A 518 -7.96 6.59 -31.13
CA ASN A 518 -9.16 6.31 -31.92
C ASN A 518 -8.72 5.90 -33.33
N ASP A 519 -9.59 5.20 -34.05
CA ASP A 519 -9.33 4.70 -35.40
C ASP A 519 -8.21 3.61 -35.46
N LEU A 520 -8.18 2.70 -34.47
CA LEU A 520 -7.26 1.55 -34.47
C LEU A 520 -7.41 0.72 -35.76
N SER A 521 -6.36 0.16 -36.24
CA SER A 521 -6.33 -0.61 -37.47
C SER A 521 -5.72 -2.02 -37.25
N GLY A 522 -6.50 -3.05 -37.54
CA GLY A 522 -6.01 -4.43 -37.58
C GLY A 522 -5.80 -5.10 -36.22
N ASN A 523 -6.54 -4.71 -35.20
CA ASN A 523 -6.48 -5.28 -33.84
C ASN A 523 -5.05 -5.29 -33.25
N THR A 524 -4.23 -4.30 -33.61
CA THR A 524 -2.90 -4.06 -33.08
C THR A 524 -2.78 -2.61 -32.70
N LEU A 525 -2.24 -2.37 -31.52
CA LEU A 525 -1.97 -1.02 -31.00
C LEU A 525 -0.60 -0.94 -30.35
N THR A 526 -0.10 0.26 -30.24
CA THR A 526 1.17 0.54 -29.56
C THR A 526 0.91 1.50 -28.42
N VAL A 527 1.35 1.14 -27.22
CA VAL A 527 1.21 1.95 -26.01
C VAL A 527 2.60 2.18 -25.43
N THR A 528 2.90 3.40 -25.02
CA THR A 528 4.12 3.70 -24.27
C THR A 528 3.76 3.94 -22.81
N LEU A 529 4.38 3.17 -21.92
CA LEU A 529 4.23 3.31 -20.47
C LEU A 529 5.47 3.98 -19.88
N PRO A 530 5.31 5.02 -19.08
CA PRO A 530 6.42 5.64 -18.36
C PRO A 530 7.22 4.64 -17.51
N ALA A 531 8.47 4.96 -17.22
CA ALA A 531 9.29 4.23 -16.27
C ALA A 531 8.54 4.05 -14.93
N LEU A 532 8.58 2.86 -14.34
CA LEU A 532 7.81 2.50 -13.14
C LEU A 532 6.35 2.98 -13.20
N SER A 533 5.55 2.24 -13.93
CA SER A 533 4.11 2.53 -14.03
C SER A 533 3.30 1.26 -14.18
N VAL A 534 2.03 1.34 -13.85
CA VAL A 534 1.04 0.32 -14.15
C VAL A 534 -0.22 0.95 -14.71
N ALA A 535 -0.74 0.36 -15.76
CA ALA A 535 -1.90 0.89 -16.47
C ALA A 535 -3.01 -0.12 -16.64
N GLN A 536 -4.24 0.37 -16.66
CA GLN A 536 -5.42 -0.29 -17.21
C GLN A 536 -5.63 0.24 -18.63
N ILE A 537 -5.52 -0.64 -19.61
CA ILE A 537 -5.78 -0.34 -21.01
C ILE A 537 -7.16 -0.87 -21.36
N VAL A 538 -8.04 0.02 -21.81
CA VAL A 538 -9.43 -0.30 -22.20
C VAL A 538 -9.53 -0.24 -23.72
N ILE A 539 -9.72 -1.37 -24.35
CA ILE A 539 -9.76 -1.53 -25.82
C ILE A 539 -11.20 -1.82 -26.22
N SER A 540 -11.78 -1.04 -27.13
CA SER A 540 -13.20 -1.12 -27.48
C SER A 540 -13.42 -1.16 -28.99
N ASP A 541 -14.48 -1.86 -29.41
CA ASP A 541 -15.01 -1.83 -30.79
C ASP A 541 -15.79 -0.55 -31.10
N GLN A 542 -15.90 0.37 -30.14
CA GLN A 542 -16.46 1.70 -30.28
C GLN A 542 -15.36 2.75 -30.13
N LYS A 543 -15.59 3.96 -30.66
CA LYS A 543 -14.73 5.10 -30.41
C LYS A 543 -14.91 5.61 -28.97
N SER A 544 -13.81 6.10 -28.40
CA SER A 544 -13.82 6.72 -27.08
C SER A 544 -13.97 8.24 -27.18
N ASP A 545 -14.68 8.82 -26.21
CA ASP A 545 -14.76 10.24 -25.93
C ASP A 545 -13.90 10.65 -24.71
N ALA A 546 -13.08 9.74 -24.20
CA ALA A 546 -12.13 10.07 -23.14
C ALA A 546 -11.12 11.12 -23.62
N GLU A 547 -10.68 11.94 -22.70
CA GLU A 547 -9.67 12.97 -22.92
C GLU A 547 -8.44 12.66 -22.07
N ILE A 548 -7.25 13.00 -22.57
CA ILE A 548 -6.00 12.88 -21.81
C ILE A 548 -6.13 13.80 -20.59
N THR A 549 -5.75 13.30 -19.42
CA THR A 549 -5.70 14.10 -18.20
C THR A 549 -4.62 15.16 -18.36
N GLU A 550 -5.03 16.41 -18.51
CA GLU A 550 -4.08 17.52 -18.53
C GLU A 550 -3.45 17.66 -17.15
N GLU A 551 -2.13 17.75 -17.10
CA GLU A 551 -1.47 18.12 -15.86
C GLU A 551 -1.88 19.58 -15.53
N PRO A 552 -2.19 19.87 -14.26
CA PRO A 552 -2.49 21.23 -13.88
C PRO A 552 -1.29 22.13 -14.20
N ASP A 553 -1.55 23.24 -14.87
CA ASP A 553 -0.53 24.26 -15.12
C ASP A 553 -0.27 25.00 -13.80
N VAL A 554 0.67 24.50 -13.04
CA VAL A 554 0.99 25.02 -11.71
C VAL A 554 2.42 25.56 -11.63
N THR A 555 2.56 26.59 -10.81
CA THR A 555 3.89 27.08 -10.41
C THR A 555 4.22 26.59 -9.01
N ILE A 556 5.29 25.80 -8.89
CA ILE A 556 5.81 25.36 -7.60
C ILE A 556 6.80 26.39 -7.07
N LYS A 557 6.59 26.83 -5.82
CA LYS A 557 7.55 27.65 -5.07
C LYS A 557 7.99 26.95 -3.82
N GLU A 558 9.28 27.00 -3.53
CA GLU A 558 9.85 26.38 -2.33
C GLU A 558 10.47 27.43 -1.41
N THR A 559 10.31 27.23 -0.11
CA THR A 559 11.01 28.01 0.92
C THR A 559 11.71 27.03 1.86
N VAL A 560 13.03 27.19 2.05
CA VAL A 560 13.84 26.30 2.88
C VAL A 560 14.32 27.03 4.12
N TYR A 561 14.10 26.42 5.29
CA TYR A 561 14.60 26.86 6.58
C TYR A 561 15.63 25.89 7.13
N ASN A 562 16.73 26.39 7.68
CA ASN A 562 17.56 25.58 8.56
C ASN A 562 16.86 25.49 9.92
N TYR A 563 16.67 24.31 10.44
CA TYR A 563 15.99 24.13 11.73
C TYR A 563 16.65 24.91 12.88
N ALA A 564 17.98 24.97 12.87
CA ALA A 564 18.75 25.67 13.90
C ALA A 564 18.58 27.19 13.91
N ASP A 565 18.09 27.79 12.81
CA ASP A 565 17.91 29.23 12.65
C ASP A 565 16.48 29.68 12.99
N LEU A 566 15.57 28.75 13.31
CA LEU A 566 14.19 29.08 13.68
C LEU A 566 14.11 29.75 15.02
N GLU A 567 13.26 30.78 15.12
CA GLU A 567 12.91 31.42 16.40
C GLU A 567 12.18 30.45 17.33
N LEU A 568 12.26 30.68 18.64
CA LEU A 568 11.55 29.87 19.63
C LEU A 568 10.28 30.56 20.10
N SER A 569 9.21 29.76 20.27
CA SER A 569 7.97 30.23 20.91
C SER A 569 8.14 30.48 22.42
N GLU A 570 7.09 31.01 23.05
CA GLU A 570 7.02 31.13 24.50
C GLU A 570 7.14 29.78 25.23
N ASN A 571 6.76 28.69 24.55
CA ASN A 571 6.87 27.30 25.02
C ASN A 571 8.25 26.65 24.74
N ASN A 572 9.17 27.44 24.19
CA ASN A 572 10.53 26.98 23.83
C ASN A 572 10.60 25.93 22.71
N TYR A 573 9.60 25.94 21.81
CA TYR A 573 9.59 25.14 20.58
C TYR A 573 9.94 26.02 19.36
N PRO A 574 10.66 25.47 18.37
CA PRO A 574 10.90 26.19 17.12
C PRO A 574 9.60 26.55 16.40
N ILE A 575 9.53 27.78 15.94
CA ILE A 575 8.42 28.33 15.15
C ILE A 575 8.72 28.17 13.67
N LEU A 576 7.86 27.49 12.95
CA LEU A 576 7.89 27.37 11.50
C LEU A 576 6.86 28.34 10.90
N PRO A 577 7.29 29.43 10.24
CA PRO A 577 6.36 30.30 9.50
C PRO A 577 5.76 29.52 8.31
N LEU A 578 4.43 29.54 8.20
CA LEU A 578 3.72 28.77 7.16
C LEU A 578 3.60 29.51 5.81
N GLY A 579 3.87 30.82 5.80
CA GLY A 579 3.83 31.63 4.59
C GLY A 579 2.44 31.71 3.96
N ASP A 580 2.36 31.44 2.66
CA ASP A 580 1.10 31.40 1.91
C ASP A 580 0.35 30.09 2.16
N LYS A 581 -0.43 30.05 3.21
CA LYS A 581 -1.11 28.84 3.70
C LYS A 581 -2.17 28.30 2.74
N GLU A 582 -2.74 29.13 1.88
CA GLU A 582 -3.73 28.73 0.90
C GLU A 582 -3.12 27.85 -0.19
N HIS A 583 -1.85 28.11 -0.52
CA HIS A 583 -1.11 27.40 -1.55
C HIS A 583 -0.09 26.39 -1.00
N LEU A 584 0.00 26.24 0.34
CA LEU A 584 0.92 25.30 0.97
C LEU A 584 0.44 23.87 0.74
N LYS A 585 1.24 23.07 0.03
CA LYS A 585 0.95 21.67 -0.28
C LYS A 585 1.74 20.68 0.57
N GLU A 586 3.02 20.97 0.79
CA GLU A 586 3.87 20.05 1.53
C GLU A 586 4.84 20.79 2.46
N ILE A 587 5.12 20.14 3.60
CA ILE A 587 6.25 20.49 4.47
C ILE A 587 7.16 19.27 4.53
N VAL A 588 8.40 19.43 4.07
CA VAL A 588 9.39 18.35 4.02
C VAL A 588 10.40 18.57 5.14
N PHE A 589 10.45 17.65 6.09
CA PHE A 589 11.40 17.67 7.20
C PHE A 589 12.59 16.75 6.88
N ASN A 590 13.77 17.31 6.65
CA ASN A 590 15.01 16.53 6.58
C ASN A 590 15.47 16.24 8.01
N VAL A 591 15.37 14.97 8.42
CA VAL A 591 15.64 14.52 9.79
C VAL A 591 16.72 13.45 9.78
N THR A 592 17.66 13.57 10.73
CA THR A 592 18.63 12.51 11.06
C THR A 592 18.21 11.90 12.39
N ALA A 593 17.85 10.62 12.39
CA ALA A 593 17.39 9.91 13.58
C ALA A 593 18.20 8.65 13.83
N GLY A 594 18.49 8.35 15.09
CA GLY A 594 19.18 7.12 15.51
C GLY A 594 18.27 5.89 15.51
N ALA A 595 16.94 6.08 15.41
CA ALA A 595 15.92 5.03 15.40
C ALA A 595 14.62 5.55 14.79
N LEU A 596 13.69 4.63 14.51
CA LEU A 596 12.30 4.97 14.17
C LEU A 596 11.66 5.84 15.26
N GLY A 597 10.93 6.87 14.87
CA GLY A 597 10.30 7.77 15.82
C GLY A 597 9.30 8.72 15.19
N GLY A 598 8.84 9.68 15.99
CA GLY A 598 7.91 10.70 15.54
C GLY A 598 7.95 11.97 16.38
N GLY A 599 7.59 13.06 15.74
CA GLY A 599 7.39 14.38 16.34
C GLY A 599 6.03 14.94 15.98
N GLY A 600 5.80 16.19 16.31
CA GLY A 600 4.56 16.90 16.05
C GLY A 600 4.77 18.27 15.41
N LEU A 601 3.92 18.60 14.47
CA LEU A 601 3.70 19.93 13.95
C LEU A 601 2.42 20.44 14.59
N CYS A 602 2.55 21.42 15.50
CA CYS A 602 1.46 21.87 16.34
C CYS A 602 0.96 23.25 15.88
N PHE A 603 -0.35 23.34 15.67
CA PHE A 603 -1.02 24.53 15.16
C PHE A 603 -1.97 25.13 16.19
N ASN A 604 -2.09 26.45 16.19
CA ASN A 604 -3.28 27.10 16.71
C ASN A 604 -4.25 27.35 15.56
N GLN A 605 -5.52 27.06 15.77
CA GLN A 605 -6.55 27.38 14.81
C GLN A 605 -7.08 28.79 15.04
N VAL A 606 -7.21 29.56 13.99
CA VAL A 606 -7.90 30.87 14.06
C VAL A 606 -9.38 30.61 14.36
N VAL A 607 -9.84 31.11 15.49
CA VAL A 607 -11.23 30.92 15.92
C VAL A 607 -12.13 31.90 15.15
N PRO A 608 -13.16 31.40 14.42
CA PRO A 608 -14.11 32.25 13.74
C PRO A 608 -14.81 33.22 14.70
N GLU A 609 -15.13 34.42 14.24
CA GLU A 609 -15.79 35.45 15.05
C GLU A 609 -17.14 34.93 15.59
N GLY A 610 -17.22 34.76 16.93
CA GLY A 610 -18.41 34.25 17.63
C GLY A 610 -18.28 32.88 18.28
N GLU A 611 -17.17 32.17 18.10
CA GLU A 611 -16.88 30.91 18.77
C GLU A 611 -15.88 31.06 19.94
N THR A 612 -15.92 30.16 20.94
CA THR A 612 -15.29 30.41 22.25
C THR A 612 -14.11 29.51 22.59
N ALA A 613 -13.51 28.78 21.66
CA ALA A 613 -12.39 27.91 22.00
C ALA A 613 -11.24 28.03 21.00
N ALA A 614 -10.07 28.43 21.51
CA ALA A 614 -8.82 28.18 20.80
C ALA A 614 -8.67 26.64 20.63
N VAL A 615 -8.61 26.16 19.41
CA VAL A 615 -8.42 24.74 19.12
C VAL A 615 -6.94 24.58 18.82
N TRP A 616 -6.22 23.98 19.76
CA TRP A 616 -4.87 23.52 19.53
C TRP A 616 -4.94 22.14 18.89
N GLY A 617 -4.18 21.93 17.82
CA GLY A 617 -4.11 20.63 17.15
C GLY A 617 -2.70 20.28 16.72
N SER A 618 -2.48 19.02 16.38
CA SER A 618 -1.19 18.55 15.92
C SER A 618 -1.32 17.65 14.70
N LYS A 619 -0.31 17.71 13.83
CA LYS A 619 -0.07 16.76 12.76
C LYS A 619 1.22 16.00 13.08
N ALA A 620 1.15 14.68 13.09
CA ALA A 620 2.32 13.85 13.36
C ALA A 620 3.36 13.96 12.22
N ILE A 621 4.63 13.94 12.62
CA ILE A 621 5.78 13.81 11.72
C ILE A 621 6.41 12.47 12.07
N SER A 622 6.34 11.49 11.17
CA SER A 622 7.01 10.19 11.34
C SER A 622 8.37 10.21 10.66
N PHE A 623 9.36 9.54 11.24
CA PHE A 623 10.69 9.43 10.67
C PHE A 623 11.33 8.07 10.94
N ASP A 624 12.07 7.56 9.96
CA ASP A 624 12.87 6.33 10.04
C ASP A 624 14.29 6.62 10.55
N ALA A 625 15.00 5.58 10.97
CA ALA A 625 16.42 5.68 11.30
C ALA A 625 17.26 6.10 10.08
N GLY A 626 18.28 6.91 10.31
CA GLY A 626 19.12 7.49 9.26
C GLY A 626 18.77 8.94 8.98
N THR A 627 19.26 9.46 7.84
CA THR A 627 18.93 10.82 7.35
C THR A 627 17.93 10.71 6.23
N ASN A 628 16.72 11.24 6.43
CA ASN A 628 15.60 11.08 5.52
C ASN A 628 14.79 12.36 5.39
N ASP A 629 14.15 12.54 4.24
CA ASP A 629 13.10 13.51 4.04
C ASP A 629 11.75 12.91 4.44
N ASN A 630 11.02 13.62 5.29
CA ASN A 630 9.73 13.20 5.82
C ASN A 630 8.69 14.25 5.45
N ILE A 631 7.67 13.83 4.69
CA ILE A 631 6.72 14.76 4.05
C ILE A 631 5.43 14.81 4.85
N VAL A 632 5.04 16.02 5.23
CA VAL A 632 3.69 16.32 5.75
C VAL A 632 2.91 16.98 4.61
N LYS A 633 1.91 16.30 4.06
CA LYS A 633 1.07 16.83 2.98
C LYS A 633 -0.05 17.68 3.53
N PHE A 634 -0.29 18.80 2.86
CA PHE A 634 -1.43 19.67 3.02
C PHE A 634 -2.22 19.63 1.73
N ASN A 635 -3.45 19.21 1.80
CA ASN A 635 -4.44 19.35 0.74
C ASN A 635 -5.43 20.44 1.16
N ASP A 636 -6.42 20.76 0.35
CA ASP A 636 -7.40 21.83 0.63
C ASP A 636 -8.05 21.70 2.01
N LYS A 637 -8.11 20.47 2.52
CA LYS A 637 -8.51 20.15 3.88
C LYS A 637 -7.64 19.04 4.42
N PHE A 638 -7.20 19.15 5.65
CA PHE A 638 -6.54 18.04 6.33
C PHE A 638 -7.08 17.89 7.75
N THR A 639 -6.98 16.70 8.30
CA THR A 639 -7.46 16.40 9.64
C THR A 639 -6.32 16.54 10.64
N ILE A 640 -6.51 17.35 11.65
CA ILE A 640 -5.62 17.41 12.82
C ILE A 640 -6.30 16.74 14.01
N VAL A 641 -5.50 16.17 14.91
CA VAL A 641 -6.01 15.56 16.14
C VAL A 641 -6.09 16.61 17.23
N VAL A 642 -7.30 16.84 17.74
CA VAL A 642 -7.58 17.74 18.85
C VAL A 642 -8.38 16.98 19.89
N ASP A 643 -7.86 16.88 21.12
CA ASP A 643 -8.51 16.17 22.24
C ASP A 643 -9.04 14.78 21.82
N GLU A 644 -8.19 13.97 21.18
CA GLU A 644 -8.50 12.63 20.68
C GLU A 644 -9.56 12.58 19.55
N LYS A 645 -9.96 13.73 19.02
CA LYS A 645 -10.90 13.83 17.88
C LYS A 645 -10.19 14.38 16.66
N GLY A 646 -10.55 13.85 15.49
CA GLY A 646 -10.17 14.45 14.21
C GLY A 646 -10.99 15.72 13.95
N VAL A 647 -10.33 16.81 13.59
CA VAL A 647 -10.95 18.06 13.17
C VAL A 647 -10.42 18.41 11.78
N GLU A 648 -11.32 18.54 10.81
CA GLU A 648 -10.94 19.05 9.49
C GLU A 648 -10.59 20.53 9.59
N VAL A 649 -9.43 20.89 9.05
CA VAL A 649 -8.97 22.29 8.94
C VAL A 649 -8.45 22.52 7.52
N SER A 650 -8.52 23.77 7.08
CA SER A 650 -7.85 24.23 5.86
C SER A 650 -6.73 25.21 6.20
N GLY A 651 -5.84 25.48 5.26
CA GLY A 651 -4.76 26.42 5.46
C GLY A 651 -5.22 27.80 5.95
N THR A 652 -6.37 28.28 5.49
CA THR A 652 -6.95 29.57 5.87
C THR A 652 -7.39 29.66 7.34
N THR A 653 -7.64 28.53 8.00
CA THR A 653 -8.06 28.46 9.42
C THR A 653 -6.89 28.27 10.38
N LEU A 654 -5.66 28.16 9.90
CA LEU A 654 -4.47 28.04 10.73
C LEU A 654 -3.85 29.40 11.04
N ASP A 655 -3.11 29.48 12.14
CA ASP A 655 -2.21 30.62 12.43
C ASP A 655 -1.11 30.72 11.36
N ASP A 656 -0.41 31.84 11.32
CA ASP A 656 0.67 32.09 10.35
C ASP A 656 1.92 31.26 10.61
N TYR A 657 1.95 30.49 11.69
CA TYR A 657 3.06 29.60 12.04
C TYR A 657 2.59 28.33 12.76
N ALA A 658 3.45 27.32 12.74
CA ALA A 658 3.32 26.11 13.56
C ALA A 658 4.51 25.97 14.51
N GLU A 659 4.29 25.36 15.69
CA GLU A 659 5.37 24.96 16.59
C GLU A 659 5.83 23.54 16.26
N ILE A 660 7.14 23.31 16.19
CA ILE A 660 7.72 22.00 15.96
C ILE A 660 8.09 21.36 17.29
N GLN A 661 7.48 20.21 17.57
CA GLN A 661 7.85 19.36 18.69
C GLN A 661 8.65 18.16 18.14
N PRO A 662 9.98 18.18 18.27
CA PRO A 662 10.84 17.33 17.42
C PRO A 662 10.85 15.85 17.79
N ASN A 663 10.45 15.49 18.99
CA ASN A 663 10.53 14.10 19.45
C ASN A 663 9.43 13.78 20.46
N TRP A 664 8.35 13.16 20.00
CA TRP A 664 7.30 12.64 20.88
C TRP A 664 7.62 11.22 21.36
N TRP A 665 8.24 10.41 20.51
CA TRP A 665 8.60 9.03 20.79
C TRP A 665 9.71 8.54 19.86
N THR A 666 10.51 7.58 20.33
CA THR A 666 11.49 6.81 19.53
C THR A 666 11.47 5.36 19.98
N TYR A 667 11.85 4.45 19.09
CA TYR A 667 12.00 3.03 19.40
C TYR A 667 13.38 2.52 18.93
N PRO A 668 14.30 2.20 19.86
CA PRO A 668 14.19 2.28 21.32
C PRO A 668 14.11 3.72 21.86
N GLU A 669 13.48 3.87 23.03
CA GLU A 669 13.30 5.16 23.67
C GLU A 669 14.63 5.88 23.93
N GLY A 670 14.69 7.16 23.64
CA GLY A 670 15.84 8.03 23.89
C GLY A 670 16.88 8.06 22.77
N ALA A 671 16.55 7.57 21.56
CA ALA A 671 17.41 7.75 20.40
C ALA A 671 17.56 9.25 20.06
N GLU A 672 18.73 9.66 19.58
CA GLU A 672 18.99 11.03 19.17
C GLU A 672 18.25 11.36 17.86
N VAL A 673 17.62 12.54 17.83
CA VAL A 673 16.90 13.06 16.66
C VAL A 673 17.39 14.47 16.38
N THR A 674 17.76 14.73 15.14
CA THR A 674 18.20 16.04 14.66
C THR A 674 17.42 16.43 13.41
N TYR A 675 16.69 17.53 13.48
CA TYR A 675 16.10 18.16 12.31
C TYR A 675 17.17 19.01 11.63
N ASN A 676 17.39 18.79 10.35
CA ASN A 676 18.41 19.53 9.59
C ASN A 676 17.79 20.74 8.88
N THR A 677 16.91 20.48 7.92
CA THR A 677 16.20 21.52 7.17
C THR A 677 14.72 21.22 7.10
N ILE A 678 13.93 22.28 6.87
CA ILE A 678 12.50 22.19 6.63
C ILE A 678 12.21 22.96 5.35
N LYS A 679 11.57 22.29 4.41
CA LYS A 679 11.18 22.88 3.13
C LYS A 679 9.65 22.95 3.06
N LEU A 680 9.11 24.15 2.79
CA LEU A 680 7.72 24.35 2.46
C LEU A 680 7.57 24.40 0.95
N VAL A 681 6.60 23.68 0.43
CA VAL A 681 6.28 23.59 -1.00
C VAL A 681 4.91 24.20 -1.22
N TYR A 682 4.84 25.22 -2.04
CA TYR A 682 3.60 25.92 -2.41
C TYR A 682 3.30 25.66 -3.88
N GLU A 683 2.02 25.45 -4.18
CA GLU A 683 1.51 25.21 -5.51
C GLU A 683 0.50 26.28 -5.89
N TYR A 684 0.73 26.98 -6.98
CA TYR A 684 -0.10 28.05 -7.51
C TYR A 684 -0.67 27.61 -8.85
N ASP A 685 -1.98 27.54 -8.96
CA ASP A 685 -2.64 27.32 -10.26
C ASP A 685 -2.46 28.54 -11.15
N ASN A 686 -1.75 28.38 -12.29
CA ASN A 686 -1.54 29.46 -13.25
C ASN A 686 -2.82 29.90 -13.98
N ASN A 687 -3.91 29.12 -13.85
CA ASN A 687 -5.22 29.42 -14.41
C ASN A 687 -6.14 30.18 -13.42
N GLU A 688 -5.79 30.27 -12.14
CA GLU A 688 -6.54 31.10 -11.21
C GLU A 688 -6.27 32.59 -11.51
N GLN A 689 -7.28 33.28 -12.06
CA GLN A 689 -7.25 34.75 -12.15
C GLN A 689 -7.24 35.31 -10.72
N PRO A 690 -6.34 36.25 -10.37
CA PRO A 690 -6.39 36.90 -9.07
C PRO A 690 -7.75 37.56 -8.90
N SER A 691 -8.47 37.25 -7.83
CA SER A 691 -9.65 38.00 -7.44
C SER A 691 -9.22 39.45 -7.16
N GLU A 692 -9.63 40.36 -8.02
CA GLU A 692 -9.43 41.78 -7.82
C GLU A 692 -10.13 42.22 -6.51
N THR A 693 -9.34 42.41 -5.48
CA THR A 693 -9.75 43.26 -4.34
C THR A 693 -9.02 44.56 -4.51
N GLU A 694 -9.73 45.53 -5.07
CA GLU A 694 -9.28 46.91 -5.19
C GLU A 694 -8.84 47.45 -3.83
N THR A 695 -7.60 47.95 -3.78
CA THR A 695 -7.29 49.09 -2.91
C THR A 695 -6.36 50.02 -3.68
N GLU A 696 -6.98 51.08 -4.20
CA GLU A 696 -6.28 52.20 -4.79
C GLU A 696 -5.31 52.84 -3.80
N SER A 697 -4.06 53.00 -4.23
CA SER A 697 -3.24 54.15 -3.82
C SER A 697 -2.21 54.44 -4.88
N GLU A 698 -2.47 55.46 -5.67
CA GLU A 698 -1.53 56.04 -6.61
C GLU A 698 -0.26 56.52 -5.90
N THR A 699 0.89 56.17 -6.46
CA THR A 699 1.99 57.17 -6.61
C THR A 699 2.93 56.66 -7.72
N GLU A 700 2.93 57.39 -8.81
CA GLU A 700 3.96 57.27 -9.85
C GLU A 700 5.35 57.56 -9.29
N SER A 701 6.30 56.67 -9.51
CA SER A 701 7.72 57.02 -9.55
C SER A 701 8.43 56.02 -10.45
N GLY A 702 8.85 56.46 -11.60
CA GLY A 702 9.67 55.69 -12.55
C GLY A 702 10.95 55.19 -11.88
N THR A 703 11.18 53.91 -12.00
CA THR A 703 12.43 53.27 -11.63
C THR A 703 13.02 52.56 -12.84
N GLU A 704 14.22 52.97 -13.18
CA GLU A 704 15.08 52.30 -14.18
C GLU A 704 15.22 50.82 -13.74
N THR A 705 14.96 49.89 -14.65
CA THR A 705 15.24 48.47 -14.46
C THR A 705 16.74 48.31 -14.28
N SER A 706 17.17 47.97 -13.06
CA SER A 706 18.56 47.66 -12.79
C SER A 706 18.89 46.30 -13.40
N VAL A 707 19.75 46.28 -14.42
CA VAL A 707 20.34 45.06 -15.01
C VAL A 707 21.00 44.25 -13.90
N LEU A 708 20.51 43.04 -13.64
CA LEU A 708 21.14 42.08 -12.73
C LEU A 708 21.97 41.09 -13.55
N LEU A 709 23.30 41.39 -13.66
CA LEU A 709 24.21 40.57 -14.47
C LEU A 709 24.24 39.10 -13.98
N GLY A 710 23.98 38.18 -14.90
CA GLY A 710 23.93 36.75 -14.65
C GLY A 710 22.51 36.17 -14.49
N ASP A 711 21.48 36.99 -14.32
CA ASP A 711 20.09 36.60 -14.17
C ASP A 711 19.43 36.39 -15.55
N ALA A 712 19.66 35.21 -16.13
CA ALA A 712 19.23 34.87 -17.48
C ALA A 712 17.71 34.50 -17.55
N ASN A 713 17.15 34.00 -16.47
CA ASN A 713 15.75 33.62 -16.36
C ASN A 713 14.83 34.76 -15.85
N THR A 714 15.43 35.90 -15.44
CA THR A 714 14.78 37.13 -14.96
C THR A 714 13.99 36.96 -13.68
N ASP A 715 14.39 36.03 -12.80
CA ASP A 715 13.72 35.76 -11.51
C ASP A 715 14.27 36.66 -10.36
N GLY A 716 15.24 37.51 -10.63
CA GLY A 716 15.83 38.42 -9.65
C GLY A 716 16.94 37.81 -8.81
N LYS A 717 17.44 36.62 -9.18
CA LYS A 717 18.58 35.95 -8.54
C LYS A 717 19.64 35.62 -9.62
N VAL A 718 20.79 35.16 -9.15
CA VAL A 718 21.83 34.58 -10.05
C VAL A 718 22.22 33.26 -9.45
N ASP A 719 21.66 32.16 -10.02
CA ASP A 719 21.84 30.82 -9.52
C ASP A 719 21.97 29.77 -10.66
N ILE A 720 21.93 28.49 -10.32
CA ILE A 720 22.13 27.41 -11.29
C ILE A 720 21.05 27.38 -12.40
N LEU A 721 19.86 27.91 -12.13
CA LEU A 721 18.79 27.96 -13.12
C LEU A 721 19.13 28.89 -14.29
N ASP A 722 19.89 29.95 -14.05
CA ASP A 722 20.37 30.85 -15.12
C ASP A 722 21.34 30.14 -16.06
N VAL A 723 22.23 29.35 -15.48
CA VAL A 723 23.16 28.51 -16.27
C VAL A 723 22.40 27.51 -17.12
N ILE A 724 21.36 26.88 -16.55
CA ILE A 724 20.49 25.93 -17.27
C ILE A 724 19.73 26.66 -18.38
N THR A 725 19.17 27.84 -18.11
CA THR A 725 18.41 28.64 -19.07
C THR A 725 19.28 29.06 -20.25
N ILE A 726 20.48 29.53 -19.99
CA ILE A 726 21.45 29.84 -21.07
C ILE A 726 21.79 28.58 -21.88
N ASN A 727 22.09 27.47 -21.24
CA ASN A 727 22.42 26.22 -21.91
C ASN A 727 21.26 25.68 -22.76
N LYS A 728 20.03 25.79 -22.31
CA LYS A 728 18.82 25.45 -23.11
C LYS A 728 18.70 26.37 -24.33
N ALA A 729 18.96 27.67 -24.17
CA ALA A 729 18.96 28.62 -25.28
C ALA A 729 20.05 28.30 -26.32
N LEU A 730 21.25 27.95 -25.87
CA LEU A 730 22.34 27.51 -26.75
C LEU A 730 22.00 26.23 -27.53
N LEU A 731 21.24 25.34 -26.95
CA LEU A 731 20.76 24.12 -27.59
C LEU A 731 19.53 24.34 -28.47
N GLY A 732 18.98 25.55 -28.51
CA GLY A 732 17.80 25.90 -29.30
C GLY A 732 16.49 25.33 -28.72
N LYS A 733 16.49 24.94 -27.44
CA LYS A 733 15.31 24.39 -26.74
C LYS A 733 14.47 25.46 -26.03
N GLU A 734 15.06 26.67 -25.85
CA GLU A 734 14.42 27.80 -25.19
C GLU A 734 14.88 29.10 -25.85
N THR A 735 14.09 30.18 -25.72
CA THR A 735 14.48 31.52 -26.19
C THR A 735 14.49 32.44 -24.99
N LEU A 736 15.66 33.10 -24.74
CA LEU A 736 15.75 34.08 -23.66
C LEU A 736 14.83 35.26 -23.89
N THR A 737 14.25 35.77 -22.81
CA THR A 737 13.57 37.07 -22.83
C THR A 737 14.55 38.21 -23.22
N PRO A 738 14.08 39.36 -23.70
CA PRO A 738 14.98 40.48 -23.97
C PRO A 738 15.79 40.93 -22.75
N ASP A 739 15.20 40.87 -21.56
CA ASP A 739 15.88 41.21 -20.30
C ASP A 739 16.83 40.08 -19.88
N GLY A 740 16.45 38.81 -19.99
CA GLY A 740 17.31 37.66 -19.73
C GLY A 740 18.51 37.61 -20.66
N LEU A 741 18.35 37.98 -21.94
CA LEU A 741 19.46 38.13 -22.89
C LEU A 741 20.38 39.27 -22.42
N THR A 742 19.83 40.41 -22.04
CA THR A 742 20.61 41.56 -21.56
C THR A 742 21.39 41.24 -20.28
N ASN A 743 20.78 40.51 -19.37
CA ASN A 743 21.37 40.11 -18.10
C ASN A 743 22.47 39.04 -18.26
N SER A 744 22.33 38.16 -19.25
CA SER A 744 23.27 37.06 -19.50
C SER A 744 24.37 37.38 -20.48
N ASP A 745 24.25 38.44 -21.30
CA ASP A 745 25.23 38.89 -22.27
C ASP A 745 26.37 39.70 -21.59
N LEU A 746 27.24 38.98 -20.89
CA LEU A 746 28.30 39.58 -20.09
C LEU A 746 29.37 40.28 -20.95
N ASN A 747 29.69 39.71 -22.11
CA ASN A 747 30.66 40.22 -23.04
C ASN A 747 30.11 41.23 -24.08
N LYS A 748 28.80 41.51 -24.02
CA LYS A 748 28.04 42.47 -24.83
C LYS A 748 28.06 42.18 -26.33
N ASN A 749 28.06 40.91 -26.71
CA ASN A 749 28.03 40.48 -28.11
C ASN A 749 26.61 40.25 -28.66
N GLN A 750 25.56 40.51 -27.85
CA GLN A 750 24.11 40.41 -28.13
C GLN A 750 23.62 38.97 -28.33
N LYS A 751 24.29 37.99 -27.75
CA LYS A 751 23.87 36.60 -27.71
C LYS A 751 24.57 35.86 -26.59
N PRO A 752 23.90 34.97 -25.87
CA PRO A 752 24.57 34.15 -24.86
C PRO A 752 25.49 33.13 -25.54
N ASP A 753 26.56 32.75 -24.86
CA ASP A 753 27.44 31.68 -25.28
C ASP A 753 27.90 30.81 -24.08
N SER A 754 28.71 29.79 -24.37
CA SER A 754 29.18 28.85 -23.35
C SER A 754 30.15 29.47 -22.33
N ASP A 755 30.86 30.55 -22.73
CA ASP A 755 31.82 31.18 -21.84
C ASP A 755 31.11 32.00 -20.78
N GLU A 756 29.98 32.63 -21.11
CA GLU A 756 29.11 33.36 -20.20
C GLU A 756 28.39 32.39 -19.24
N SER A 757 27.86 31.30 -19.77
CA SER A 757 27.30 30.21 -18.93
C SER A 757 28.33 29.71 -17.91
N LEU A 758 29.57 29.50 -18.33
CA LEU A 758 30.67 29.08 -17.45
C LEU A 758 31.08 30.19 -16.45
N ALA A 759 31.05 31.46 -16.85
CA ALA A 759 31.37 32.58 -15.97
C ALA A 759 30.31 32.70 -14.83
N ILE A 760 29.04 32.60 -15.18
CA ILE A 760 27.94 32.61 -14.20
C ILE A 760 28.05 31.41 -13.26
N LEU A 761 28.35 30.21 -13.77
CA LEU A 761 28.55 29.03 -12.92
C LEU A 761 29.75 29.24 -11.96
N LYS A 762 30.86 29.82 -12.40
CA LYS A 762 32.00 30.13 -11.53
C LYS A 762 31.63 31.15 -10.46
N PHE A 763 30.80 32.13 -10.78
CA PHE A 763 30.28 33.08 -9.81
C PHE A 763 29.42 32.40 -8.74
N ILE A 764 28.49 31.54 -9.13
CA ILE A 764 27.61 30.79 -8.22
C ILE A 764 28.42 29.95 -7.22
N VAL A 765 29.49 29.29 -7.67
CA VAL A 765 30.36 28.49 -6.80
C VAL A 765 31.47 29.31 -6.10
N GLY A 766 31.42 30.62 -6.16
CA GLY A 766 32.34 31.54 -5.45
C GLY A 766 33.76 31.63 -6.02
N LEU A 767 33.97 31.22 -7.27
CA LEU A 767 35.27 31.34 -7.99
C LEU A 767 35.45 32.68 -8.71
N LEU A 768 34.37 33.42 -8.92
CA LEU A 768 34.34 34.78 -9.44
C LEU A 768 33.52 35.66 -8.50
N THR A 769 33.84 36.93 -8.46
CA THR A 769 33.10 37.97 -7.73
C THR A 769 32.09 38.66 -8.66
N LYS A 770 31.15 39.41 -8.11
CA LYS A 770 30.20 40.23 -8.88
C LYS A 770 30.93 41.27 -9.76
N GLU A 771 32.11 41.75 -9.33
CA GLU A 771 32.94 42.68 -10.07
C GLU A 771 33.62 41.98 -11.26
N ASP A 772 34.00 40.69 -11.12
CA ASP A 772 34.55 39.89 -12.21
C ASP A 772 33.50 39.61 -13.30
N LEU A 773 32.22 39.37 -12.92
CA LEU A 773 31.12 39.22 -13.90
C LEU A 773 30.87 40.56 -14.65
N ALA A 774 30.97 41.68 -13.98
CA ALA A 774 30.75 42.98 -14.61
C ALA A 774 31.88 43.41 -15.57
N ASN A 775 33.04 42.77 -15.46
CA ASN A 775 34.24 43.02 -16.29
C ASN A 775 34.54 41.87 -17.24
N PHE A 776 33.61 40.92 -17.40
CA PHE A 776 33.75 39.78 -18.29
C PHE A 776 33.71 40.23 -19.77
#